data_f676cb81626b1a34711ab73d29c9cffd
#
_entry.id   f676cb81626b1a34711ab73d29c9cffd
#
_cell.length_a   1.000
_cell.length_b   1.000
_cell.length_c   1.000
_cell.angle_alpha   90.00
_cell.angle_beta   90.00
_cell.angle_gamma   90.00
#
_symmetry.space_group_name_H-M   'P 1'
#
loop_
_entity.id
_entity.type
_entity.pdbx_description
1 polymer ?
#
loop_
_entity_poly.entity_id
_entity_poly.type
_entity_poly.pdbx_seq_one_letter_code
_entity_poly.pdbx_strand_id
1 'polypeptide(L)'
;MATLYWVGSTGANWATAGSWSLTSGGTGGAGPPTSADNVIFDRATTYTVVLSALSSNYCANFTVSAGTVTFTISTGRIYIYGNYSVIAGTTHSDQSGGISFAGSGLQTITTNGTNIPGYIVFQGTGTYQLQDNFLASSPSNTRAVVLASGTLDLNNKQFNCNAFDSNGTGTRSIAFGTTGKIVLLGARSTGSYRVWEVTDATNLTTSGTAVVDFANANGIPTSHNFAFGVMSEADAISFNIKGGAGIVFLFASGLGNSCKNIDFTGFAATMGNHIYAGSVVYGNWTFSTGMTVDNSTSSTVIKFAKSSGTQTITSNGKSFNCPLSFDALGGTFFLADALSVSASTTVRALTLVNGTFDGNSKTITNASTGAFSSTGTVTVKNVSTALGFTMTSGTLTQGAANTFGSVTLNNGTFNGAGFATTAAFTMASGTVVFNNGYVPGLNNMTHTSGSLTIGGTFTPSFNAYNHNGGTLTLATNVQIGTYTTTNGSIDLAGYNLSMPSYITGAGTKNLTFNGGTLQITNAGATAFNNAVPAGFTTTAGTGTGKISMSTTTSKTFVGGGSTYNCILSNDGVGELIITGSNVFLGIANTVSPVTITFTGGTTQTLSSSFNVAGTAGNLVTLNSTPVGTKATIVRSYAATTKTLFSSYLSITDISFNPSPTGSAPWVWYFDSTNVNGGNNLGAVFANNTNTTIYQITQTGSGTWTVPSDFNLTNNNVYLWGGAGGGAGGGGGTTTRRGGGGGGGGGFTLVPNFATTVGSSIILSVGAGGNGGAVNGNGTAGSSTTWNSSAYTAGGGGAGLTGSSSIQGAGGAGGTGSTYNGGAGGGGGASVSGGTQISAGGGGGGGAGGPSGAGGAGGNGSSAALLVSGGGGGGGNGGGSAGGNGTSSNSAYTVGNGGNNASGIGGGVGIGAAGSFGGGGAGSGGRSSTGIEILGAVGGGSGGGGSTNNGASAAGAVYGGGGSGGGATSGGTLNASVGSAGGQGVIFIVYSPLANSGAFFAIF
;
A
#
# COMPACT_ATOMS: atom_id res chain seq x y z
N MET A 1 -38.47 -65.78 -17.30
CA MET A 1 -37.06 -66.01 -16.87
C MET A 1 -36.91 -67.49 -16.76
N ALA A 2 -36.35 -68.12 -17.78
CA ALA A 2 -36.00 -69.58 -17.74
C ALA A 2 -34.54 -69.76 -17.33
N THR A 3 -34.23 -70.97 -16.83
CA THR A 3 -32.86 -71.41 -16.69
C THR A 3 -32.58 -72.42 -17.81
N LEU A 4 -31.61 -72.08 -18.66
CA LEU A 4 -31.28 -72.86 -19.84
C LEU A 4 -29.89 -73.50 -19.64
N TYR A 5 -29.83 -74.78 -19.83
CA TYR A 5 -28.61 -75.57 -19.72
C TYR A 5 -28.06 -75.88 -21.13
N TRP A 6 -26.70 -75.69 -21.26
CA TRP A 6 -26.03 -76.05 -22.51
C TRP A 6 -25.97 -77.53 -22.71
N VAL A 7 -26.61 -77.96 -23.79
CA VAL A 7 -26.56 -79.41 -24.22
C VAL A 7 -26.01 -79.61 -25.62
N GLY A 8 -25.59 -78.52 -26.28
CA GLY A 8 -25.04 -78.53 -27.63
C GLY A 8 -23.78 -79.38 -27.71
N SER A 9 -23.48 -80.04 -28.87
CA SER A 9 -22.20 -80.72 -29.17
C SER A 9 -21.01 -79.75 -29.14
N THR A 10 -19.78 -80.23 -29.08
CA THR A 10 -18.57 -79.41 -29.26
C THR A 10 -18.65 -78.64 -30.57
N GLY A 11 -18.40 -77.37 -30.59
CA GLY A 11 -18.51 -76.50 -31.76
C GLY A 11 -19.92 -76.10 -32.12
N ALA A 12 -20.96 -76.48 -31.37
CA ALA A 12 -22.32 -75.95 -31.59
C ALA A 12 -22.45 -74.49 -31.35
N ASN A 13 -23.45 -73.92 -32.08
CA ASN A 13 -23.68 -72.47 -32.03
C ASN A 13 -24.64 -72.05 -30.91
N TRP A 14 -24.37 -70.98 -30.19
CA TRP A 14 -25.23 -70.37 -29.18
C TRP A 14 -26.64 -70.10 -29.65
N ALA A 15 -26.75 -69.58 -30.86
CA ALA A 15 -28.03 -69.18 -31.42
C ALA A 15 -28.92 -70.35 -31.88
N THR A 16 -28.44 -71.61 -31.74
CA THR A 16 -29.20 -72.78 -32.14
C THR A 16 -30.10 -73.24 -31.01
N ALA A 17 -31.38 -73.35 -31.24
CA ALA A 17 -32.36 -73.75 -30.22
C ALA A 17 -32.05 -75.12 -29.65
N GLY A 18 -31.61 -76.09 -30.50
CA GLY A 18 -31.20 -77.41 -30.09
C GLY A 18 -29.98 -77.50 -29.16
N SER A 19 -29.24 -76.42 -28.99
CA SER A 19 -28.10 -76.34 -28.05
C SER A 19 -28.53 -76.09 -26.60
N TRP A 20 -29.77 -75.84 -26.34
CA TRP A 20 -30.29 -75.43 -25.04
C TRP A 20 -31.41 -76.30 -24.52
N SER A 21 -31.40 -76.65 -23.23
CA SER A 21 -32.44 -77.42 -22.53
C SER A 21 -32.90 -76.74 -21.25
N LEU A 22 -34.12 -76.99 -20.83
CA LEU A 22 -34.65 -76.53 -19.54
C LEU A 22 -34.14 -77.31 -18.32
N THR A 23 -33.44 -78.41 -18.59
CA THR A 23 -32.87 -79.24 -17.53
C THR A 23 -31.41 -79.66 -17.88
N SER A 24 -30.59 -79.81 -16.84
CA SER A 24 -29.22 -80.28 -17.02
C SER A 24 -29.14 -81.60 -17.78
N GLY A 25 -28.34 -81.64 -18.84
CA GLY A 25 -28.22 -82.86 -19.71
C GLY A 25 -29.48 -83.29 -20.45
N GLY A 26 -30.52 -82.50 -20.45
CA GLY A 26 -31.81 -82.73 -21.11
C GLY A 26 -31.80 -82.64 -22.60
N THR A 27 -32.96 -82.85 -23.22
CA THR A 27 -33.14 -82.69 -24.67
C THR A 27 -33.09 -81.23 -25.08
N GLY A 28 -32.31 -80.89 -26.11
CA GLY A 28 -32.25 -79.58 -26.69
C GLY A 28 -33.55 -79.10 -27.32
N GLY A 29 -33.69 -77.79 -27.55
CA GLY A 29 -34.90 -77.21 -28.23
C GLY A 29 -35.54 -76.05 -27.39
N ALA A 30 -34.96 -75.71 -26.24
CA ALA A 30 -35.48 -74.66 -25.33
C ALA A 30 -34.94 -73.25 -25.60
N GLY A 31 -33.91 -73.12 -26.46
CA GLY A 31 -33.31 -71.82 -26.82
C GLY A 31 -33.62 -71.31 -28.19
N PRO A 32 -32.88 -70.31 -28.65
CA PRO A 32 -31.77 -69.63 -27.98
C PRO A 32 -32.21 -68.79 -26.77
N PRO A 33 -31.32 -68.55 -25.77
CA PRO A 33 -31.57 -67.69 -24.61
C PRO A 33 -31.94 -66.25 -25.00
N THR A 34 -32.82 -65.66 -24.22
CA THR A 34 -33.14 -64.20 -24.28
C THR A 34 -32.45 -63.45 -23.14
N SER A 35 -32.55 -62.09 -23.15
CA SER A 35 -32.02 -61.26 -22.07
C SER A 35 -32.64 -61.53 -20.67
N ALA A 36 -33.71 -62.28 -20.60
CA ALA A 36 -34.39 -62.66 -19.35
C ALA A 36 -34.00 -64.06 -18.87
N ASP A 37 -33.24 -64.83 -19.62
CA ASP A 37 -32.99 -66.23 -19.31
C ASP A 37 -31.59 -66.46 -18.73
N ASN A 38 -31.50 -67.25 -17.67
CA ASN A 38 -30.21 -67.66 -17.11
C ASN A 38 -29.61 -68.76 -18.00
N VAL A 39 -28.31 -68.71 -18.20
CA VAL A 39 -27.58 -69.80 -18.90
C VAL A 39 -26.59 -70.49 -17.99
N ILE A 40 -26.58 -71.80 -18.04
CA ILE A 40 -25.68 -72.63 -17.23
C ILE A 40 -24.93 -73.61 -18.16
N PHE A 41 -23.62 -73.64 -18.03
CA PHE A 41 -22.70 -74.58 -18.65
C PHE A 41 -22.17 -75.51 -17.52
N ASP A 42 -22.76 -76.71 -17.37
CA ASP A 42 -22.55 -77.61 -16.28
C ASP A 42 -22.00 -79.03 -16.68
N ARG A 43 -21.61 -79.18 -17.93
CA ARG A 43 -21.03 -80.44 -18.45
C ARG A 43 -19.62 -80.59 -17.94
N ALA A 44 -19.33 -81.73 -17.30
CA ALA A 44 -18.01 -82.00 -16.73
C ALA A 44 -16.91 -82.35 -17.78
N THR A 45 -17.20 -82.25 -19.04
CA THR A 45 -16.28 -82.57 -20.20
C THR A 45 -15.66 -81.23 -20.78
N THR A 46 -14.65 -81.37 -21.63
CA THR A 46 -14.12 -80.28 -22.44
C THR A 46 -15.02 -80.11 -23.72
N TYR A 47 -15.43 -78.88 -23.98
CA TYR A 47 -16.20 -78.55 -25.19
C TYR A 47 -16.07 -77.12 -25.60
N THR A 48 -16.42 -76.84 -26.83
CA THR A 48 -16.40 -75.49 -27.43
C THR A 48 -17.79 -75.03 -27.70
N VAL A 49 -18.07 -73.77 -27.40
CA VAL A 49 -19.28 -73.05 -27.72
C VAL A 49 -18.93 -71.99 -28.74
N VAL A 50 -19.64 -71.98 -29.88
CA VAL A 50 -19.42 -71.01 -30.97
C VAL A 50 -20.50 -69.91 -30.87
N LEU A 51 -20.08 -68.68 -30.90
CA LEU A 51 -20.93 -67.49 -30.95
C LEU A 51 -20.93 -66.96 -32.38
N SER A 52 -22.06 -66.93 -33.02
CA SER A 52 -22.13 -66.48 -34.40
C SER A 52 -22.09 -64.97 -34.50
N ALA A 53 -21.56 -64.52 -35.65
CA ALA A 53 -21.34 -63.08 -35.91
C ALA A 53 -22.63 -62.28 -36.12
N LEU A 54 -23.73 -62.92 -36.54
CA LEU A 54 -24.94 -62.24 -36.99
C LEU A 54 -26.10 -62.30 -36.03
N SER A 55 -25.98 -62.97 -34.89
CA SER A 55 -27.04 -63.05 -33.89
C SER A 55 -26.59 -62.42 -32.55
N SER A 56 -27.54 -61.71 -31.96
CA SER A 56 -27.36 -61.20 -30.58
C SER A 56 -27.46 -62.38 -29.61
N ASN A 57 -26.38 -62.70 -28.92
CA ASN A 57 -26.36 -63.74 -27.91
C ASN A 57 -26.66 -63.11 -26.58
N TYR A 58 -27.84 -63.37 -26.01
CA TYR A 58 -28.32 -62.75 -24.79
C TYR A 58 -28.41 -63.74 -23.65
N CYS A 59 -28.23 -63.25 -22.40
CA CYS A 59 -28.69 -63.98 -21.20
C CYS A 59 -28.91 -62.99 -20.05
N ALA A 60 -29.68 -63.42 -19.05
CA ALA A 60 -29.70 -62.76 -17.75
C ALA A 60 -28.39 -63.15 -17.03
N ASN A 61 -28.33 -64.27 -16.30
CA ASN A 61 -27.10 -64.71 -15.62
C ASN A 61 -26.32 -65.68 -16.55
N PHE A 62 -24.99 -65.56 -16.51
CA PHE A 62 -24.08 -66.39 -17.24
C PHE A 62 -23.26 -67.24 -16.24
N THR A 63 -23.45 -68.55 -16.26
CA THR A 63 -22.77 -69.44 -15.30
C THR A 63 -22.05 -70.61 -15.99
N VAL A 64 -20.73 -70.79 -15.73
CA VAL A 64 -20.01 -72.00 -16.01
C VAL A 64 -19.76 -72.65 -14.68
N SER A 65 -20.39 -73.80 -14.39
CA SER A 65 -20.31 -74.49 -13.12
C SER A 65 -19.53 -75.79 -13.15
N ALA A 66 -19.25 -76.33 -14.35
CA ALA A 66 -18.41 -77.55 -14.52
C ALA A 66 -17.75 -77.60 -15.90
N GLY A 67 -16.71 -78.37 -16.02
CA GLY A 67 -15.97 -78.74 -17.25
C GLY A 67 -14.99 -77.64 -17.70
N THR A 68 -14.31 -77.97 -18.86
CA THR A 68 -13.45 -77.00 -19.54
C THR A 68 -14.16 -76.45 -20.77
N VAL A 69 -14.67 -75.23 -20.65
CA VAL A 69 -15.45 -74.60 -21.71
C VAL A 69 -14.60 -73.61 -22.49
N THR A 70 -14.55 -73.73 -23.79
CA THR A 70 -13.95 -72.74 -24.66
C THR A 70 -15.05 -71.98 -25.42
N PHE A 71 -15.16 -70.69 -25.19
CA PHE A 71 -16.06 -69.80 -25.95
C PHE A 71 -15.30 -69.22 -27.14
N THR A 72 -15.70 -69.59 -28.35
CA THR A 72 -15.13 -69.06 -29.59
C THR A 72 -16.02 -67.94 -30.11
N ILE A 73 -15.57 -66.69 -29.89
CA ILE A 73 -16.30 -65.49 -30.20
C ILE A 73 -15.64 -64.83 -31.44
N SER A 74 -16.13 -65.17 -32.64
CA SER A 74 -15.50 -64.65 -33.88
C SER A 74 -15.73 -63.13 -34.09
N THR A 75 -16.99 -62.73 -34.35
CA THR A 75 -17.40 -61.32 -34.50
C THR A 75 -18.66 -61.02 -33.68
N GLY A 76 -19.33 -62.04 -33.10
CA GLY A 76 -20.51 -61.89 -32.24
C GLY A 76 -20.17 -61.35 -30.87
N ARG A 77 -21.20 -60.97 -30.13
CA ARG A 77 -21.11 -60.45 -28.77
C ARG A 77 -22.09 -61.20 -27.87
N ILE A 78 -21.67 -61.52 -26.64
CA ILE A 78 -22.58 -61.97 -25.59
C ILE A 78 -23.06 -60.74 -24.82
N TYR A 79 -24.35 -60.58 -24.68
CA TYR A 79 -25.00 -59.55 -23.86
C TYR A 79 -25.47 -60.16 -22.55
N ILE A 80 -24.90 -59.78 -21.43
CA ILE A 80 -25.22 -60.28 -20.10
C ILE A 80 -25.92 -59.21 -19.32
N TYR A 81 -27.13 -59.49 -18.87
CA TYR A 81 -27.99 -58.55 -18.13
C TYR A 81 -27.98 -58.80 -16.63
N GLY A 82 -27.44 -59.93 -16.16
CA GLY A 82 -27.27 -60.33 -14.75
C GLY A 82 -25.83 -60.68 -14.42
N ASN A 83 -25.65 -61.62 -13.52
CA ASN A 83 -24.33 -62.01 -13.01
C ASN A 83 -23.55 -62.82 -14.05
N TYR A 84 -22.24 -62.68 -14.00
CA TYR A 84 -21.28 -63.49 -14.72
C TYR A 84 -20.44 -64.30 -13.72
N SER A 85 -20.45 -65.65 -13.87
CA SER A 85 -19.69 -66.53 -12.97
C SER A 85 -19.12 -67.68 -13.80
N VAL A 86 -17.81 -67.83 -13.78
CA VAL A 86 -17.13 -68.93 -14.46
C VAL A 86 -16.12 -69.62 -13.53
N ILE A 87 -15.81 -70.84 -13.78
CA ILE A 87 -14.81 -71.62 -13.04
C ILE A 87 -13.44 -71.52 -13.72
N ALA A 88 -12.39 -71.83 -12.98
CA ALA A 88 -11.04 -71.97 -13.53
C ALA A 88 -11.03 -73.05 -14.68
N GLY A 89 -10.28 -72.73 -15.75
CA GLY A 89 -10.26 -73.60 -16.96
C GLY A 89 -11.29 -73.16 -18.04
N THR A 90 -12.21 -72.23 -17.75
CA THR A 90 -12.97 -71.60 -18.80
C THR A 90 -12.07 -70.74 -19.67
N THR A 91 -12.22 -70.82 -21.00
CA THR A 91 -11.42 -70.07 -21.94
C THR A 91 -12.32 -69.27 -22.90
N HIS A 92 -11.85 -68.05 -23.21
CA HIS A 92 -12.44 -67.22 -24.26
C HIS A 92 -11.43 -67.05 -25.40
N SER A 93 -11.81 -67.19 -26.63
CA SER A 93 -10.91 -66.97 -27.75
C SER A 93 -10.61 -65.46 -27.94
N ASP A 94 -9.40 -65.14 -28.35
CA ASP A 94 -9.01 -63.77 -28.70
C ASP A 94 -9.51 -63.42 -30.11
N GLN A 95 -10.76 -63.04 -30.23
CA GLN A 95 -11.43 -62.72 -31.47
C GLN A 95 -12.03 -61.29 -31.47
N SER A 96 -12.51 -60.88 -32.64
CA SER A 96 -13.11 -59.55 -32.80
C SER A 96 -14.44 -59.35 -32.08
N GLY A 97 -15.10 -60.39 -31.64
CA GLY A 97 -16.26 -60.36 -30.78
C GLY A 97 -15.92 -60.21 -29.30
N GLY A 98 -16.92 -60.10 -28.40
CA GLY A 98 -16.67 -59.87 -27.01
C GLY A 98 -17.85 -60.09 -26.09
N ILE A 99 -17.72 -59.59 -24.90
CA ILE A 99 -18.75 -59.61 -23.85
C ILE A 99 -19.24 -58.19 -23.55
N SER A 100 -20.55 -58.05 -23.52
CA SER A 100 -21.23 -56.84 -23.11
C SER A 100 -21.96 -57.07 -21.79
N PHE A 101 -21.62 -56.39 -20.76
CA PHE A 101 -22.41 -56.29 -19.54
C PHE A 101 -23.44 -55.14 -19.72
N ALA A 102 -24.73 -55.48 -19.71
CA ALA A 102 -25.81 -54.60 -20.16
C ALA A 102 -26.95 -54.45 -19.15
N GLY A 103 -26.86 -55.00 -17.96
CA GLY A 103 -27.89 -54.92 -16.93
C GLY A 103 -28.09 -53.55 -16.34
N SER A 104 -29.23 -53.31 -15.73
CA SER A 104 -29.60 -52.07 -15.06
C SER A 104 -29.47 -52.14 -13.53
N GLY A 105 -29.31 -53.32 -12.98
CA GLY A 105 -29.10 -53.57 -11.54
C GLY A 105 -27.67 -53.90 -11.16
N LEU A 106 -27.45 -54.45 -9.97
CA LEU A 106 -26.16 -54.99 -9.53
C LEU A 106 -25.86 -56.28 -10.30
N GLN A 107 -24.75 -56.31 -11.01
CA GLN A 107 -24.20 -57.46 -11.66
C GLN A 107 -22.87 -57.87 -10.99
N THR A 108 -22.80 -59.06 -10.43
CA THR A 108 -21.54 -59.60 -9.90
C THR A 108 -20.75 -60.30 -10.99
N ILE A 109 -19.43 -60.11 -11.02
CA ILE A 109 -18.52 -60.70 -11.99
C ILE A 109 -17.49 -61.55 -11.28
N THR A 110 -17.54 -62.86 -11.45
CA THR A 110 -16.60 -63.85 -10.87
C THR A 110 -15.89 -64.57 -12.02
N THR A 111 -14.58 -64.33 -12.17
CA THR A 111 -13.78 -64.93 -13.24
C THR A 111 -12.99 -66.18 -12.82
N ASN A 112 -12.76 -66.37 -11.51
CA ASN A 112 -11.87 -67.42 -10.99
C ASN A 112 -10.53 -67.51 -11.73
N GLY A 113 -9.94 -66.35 -12.07
CA GLY A 113 -8.64 -66.22 -12.77
C GLY A 113 -8.73 -66.45 -14.29
N THR A 114 -9.91 -66.61 -14.86
CA THR A 114 -10.10 -66.75 -16.31
C THR A 114 -9.76 -65.48 -17.03
N ASN A 115 -8.86 -65.57 -18.04
CA ASN A 115 -8.60 -64.42 -18.94
C ASN A 115 -9.74 -64.30 -19.96
N ILE A 116 -10.22 -63.06 -20.16
CA ILE A 116 -11.28 -62.72 -21.15
C ILE A 116 -10.64 -61.79 -22.21
N PRO A 117 -9.90 -62.33 -23.21
CA PRO A 117 -9.07 -61.54 -24.12
C PRO A 117 -9.88 -60.73 -25.16
N GLY A 118 -11.18 -60.93 -25.28
CA GLY A 118 -12.04 -60.29 -26.24
C GLY A 118 -12.36 -58.82 -25.93
N TYR A 119 -13.23 -58.25 -26.79
CA TYR A 119 -13.75 -56.92 -26.57
C TYR A 119 -14.78 -56.89 -25.44
N ILE A 120 -14.54 -56.14 -24.41
CA ILE A 120 -15.39 -56.06 -23.20
C ILE A 120 -16.03 -54.65 -23.16
N VAL A 121 -17.35 -54.63 -22.99
CA VAL A 121 -18.13 -53.39 -22.91
C VAL A 121 -19.06 -53.42 -21.69
N PHE A 122 -18.97 -52.46 -20.86
CA PHE A 122 -19.96 -52.12 -19.83
C PHE A 122 -20.86 -51.01 -20.36
N GLN A 123 -22.13 -51.33 -20.66
CA GLN A 123 -23.03 -50.44 -21.39
C GLN A 123 -24.43 -50.32 -20.81
N GLY A 124 -24.78 -51.06 -19.75
CA GLY A 124 -26.03 -50.87 -19.02
C GLY A 124 -25.94 -49.73 -17.99
N THR A 125 -27.01 -49.38 -17.33
CA THR A 125 -27.08 -48.37 -16.30
C THR A 125 -26.79 -48.91 -14.90
N GLY A 126 -26.49 -50.24 -14.74
CA GLY A 126 -26.27 -50.92 -13.51
C GLY A 126 -24.87 -50.79 -12.93
N THR A 127 -24.61 -51.53 -11.86
CA THR A 127 -23.30 -51.65 -11.21
C THR A 127 -22.68 -52.99 -11.52
N TYR A 128 -21.46 -52.99 -12.07
CA TYR A 128 -20.68 -54.14 -12.43
C TYR A 128 -19.65 -54.41 -11.37
N GLN A 129 -19.92 -55.29 -10.41
CA GLN A 129 -19.09 -55.50 -9.24
C GLN A 129 -18.18 -56.72 -9.38
N LEU A 130 -16.88 -56.56 -9.27
CA LEU A 130 -15.90 -57.63 -9.29
C LEU A 130 -15.95 -58.41 -7.96
N GLN A 131 -15.91 -59.74 -8.07
CA GLN A 131 -15.83 -60.65 -6.92
C GLN A 131 -14.39 -61.14 -6.77
N ASP A 132 -13.58 -61.15 -7.84
CA ASP A 132 -12.16 -61.56 -7.88
C ASP A 132 -11.38 -60.60 -8.80
N ASN A 133 -10.06 -60.82 -8.96
CA ASN A 133 -9.27 -60.04 -9.88
C ASN A 133 -9.66 -60.37 -11.34
N PHE A 134 -9.88 -59.33 -12.09
CA PHE A 134 -10.31 -59.42 -13.49
C PHE A 134 -9.09 -59.36 -14.43
N LEU A 135 -9.09 -60.20 -15.48
CA LEU A 135 -8.06 -60.17 -16.49
C LEU A 135 -8.69 -60.16 -17.91
N ALA A 136 -8.35 -59.08 -18.64
CA ALA A 136 -8.74 -58.93 -20.05
C ALA A 136 -7.48 -58.66 -20.90
N SER A 137 -6.60 -59.63 -21.00
CA SER A 137 -5.34 -59.54 -21.74
C SER A 137 -5.46 -60.23 -23.10
N SER A 138 -5.28 -59.45 -24.17
CA SER A 138 -5.20 -59.98 -25.55
C SER A 138 -3.77 -59.91 -26.09
N PRO A 139 -3.20 -61.02 -26.55
CA PRO A 139 -1.90 -61.04 -27.17
C PRO A 139 -1.83 -60.20 -28.46
N SER A 140 -2.94 -60.01 -29.15
CA SER A 140 -3.02 -59.20 -30.36
C SER A 140 -3.06 -57.69 -30.09
N ASN A 141 -3.21 -57.29 -28.84
CA ASN A 141 -3.21 -55.91 -28.38
C ASN A 141 -4.19 -54.94 -29.11
N THR A 142 -5.22 -55.51 -29.75
CA THR A 142 -6.13 -54.74 -30.60
C THR A 142 -7.37 -54.19 -29.87
N ARG A 143 -7.53 -54.54 -28.58
CA ARG A 143 -8.79 -54.35 -27.85
C ARG A 143 -8.61 -53.52 -26.60
N ALA A 144 -9.59 -52.64 -26.42
CA ALA A 144 -9.76 -51.95 -25.15
C ALA A 144 -10.97 -52.52 -24.38
N VAL A 145 -10.94 -52.41 -23.05
CA VAL A 145 -12.13 -52.52 -22.25
C VAL A 145 -12.85 -51.18 -22.30
N VAL A 146 -14.16 -51.19 -22.59
CA VAL A 146 -14.97 -49.97 -22.71
C VAL A 146 -15.97 -49.86 -21.58
N LEU A 147 -15.90 -48.76 -20.84
CA LEU A 147 -16.98 -48.31 -19.93
C LEU A 147 -17.83 -47.25 -20.64
N ALA A 148 -18.93 -47.68 -21.25
CA ALA A 148 -19.84 -46.79 -22.01
C ALA A 148 -20.89 -46.17 -21.10
N SER A 149 -21.37 -46.87 -20.09
CA SER A 149 -22.34 -46.44 -19.10
C SER A 149 -22.34 -47.31 -17.84
N GLY A 150 -22.95 -46.85 -16.73
CA GLY A 150 -23.07 -47.58 -15.46
C GLY A 150 -21.83 -47.42 -14.58
N THR A 151 -21.79 -48.20 -13.51
CA THR A 151 -20.72 -48.17 -12.50
C THR A 151 -19.88 -49.45 -12.59
N LEU A 152 -18.57 -49.33 -12.90
CA LEU A 152 -17.61 -50.37 -12.71
C LEU A 152 -17.09 -50.35 -11.27
N ASP A 153 -17.55 -51.29 -10.45
CA ASP A 153 -17.17 -51.41 -9.05
C ASP A 153 -16.07 -52.47 -8.94
N LEU A 154 -14.84 -52.02 -8.68
CA LEU A 154 -13.69 -52.90 -8.52
C LEU A 154 -13.76 -53.72 -7.23
N ASN A 155 -14.55 -53.29 -6.26
CA ASN A 155 -14.72 -53.99 -4.97
C ASN A 155 -13.36 -54.39 -4.35
N ASN A 156 -12.41 -53.46 -4.33
CA ASN A 156 -11.03 -53.65 -3.89
C ASN A 156 -10.22 -54.69 -4.69
N LYS A 157 -10.67 -55.09 -5.89
CA LYS A 157 -9.96 -56.06 -6.75
C LYS A 157 -9.13 -55.31 -7.79
N GLN A 158 -8.24 -56.08 -8.43
CA GLN A 158 -7.43 -55.60 -9.51
C GLN A 158 -8.12 -55.91 -10.86
N PHE A 159 -8.25 -54.86 -11.70
CA PHE A 159 -8.76 -54.99 -13.05
C PHE A 159 -7.64 -54.81 -14.04
N ASN A 160 -7.20 -55.94 -14.66
CA ASN A 160 -6.11 -55.97 -15.63
C ASN A 160 -6.68 -55.94 -17.04
N CYS A 161 -6.24 -54.98 -17.88
CA CYS A 161 -6.61 -54.92 -19.29
C CYS A 161 -5.48 -54.32 -20.14
N ASN A 162 -5.50 -54.57 -21.44
CA ASN A 162 -4.50 -53.95 -22.32
C ASN A 162 -4.64 -52.46 -22.42
N ALA A 163 -5.86 -52.02 -22.66
CA ALA A 163 -6.22 -50.60 -22.71
C ALA A 163 -7.64 -50.41 -22.13
N PHE A 164 -7.88 -49.21 -21.57
CA PHE A 164 -9.16 -48.84 -21.03
C PHE A 164 -9.72 -47.61 -21.77
N ASP A 165 -11.00 -47.70 -22.17
CA ASP A 165 -11.69 -46.65 -22.90
C ASP A 165 -12.97 -46.27 -22.15
N SER A 166 -13.12 -45.00 -21.86
CA SER A 166 -14.37 -44.46 -21.29
C SER A 166 -14.69 -43.11 -21.94
N ASN A 167 -14.78 -43.17 -23.27
CA ASN A 167 -15.21 -42.02 -24.07
C ASN A 167 -16.72 -41.99 -24.21
N GLY A 168 -17.34 -40.87 -23.96
CA GLY A 168 -18.77 -40.68 -24.18
C GLY A 168 -19.41 -39.78 -23.16
N THR A 169 -20.68 -39.46 -23.39
CA THR A 169 -21.47 -38.54 -22.54
C THR A 169 -22.43 -39.28 -21.61
N GLY A 170 -22.50 -40.62 -21.65
CA GLY A 170 -23.29 -41.42 -20.73
C GLY A 170 -22.84 -41.30 -19.29
N THR A 171 -23.77 -41.50 -18.36
CA THR A 171 -23.43 -41.55 -16.93
C THR A 171 -22.54 -42.76 -16.64
N ARG A 172 -21.35 -42.52 -16.15
CA ARG A 172 -20.29 -43.55 -15.90
C ARG A 172 -19.69 -43.29 -14.54
N SER A 173 -19.35 -44.39 -13.84
CA SER A 173 -18.61 -44.30 -12.60
C SER A 173 -17.60 -45.43 -12.48
N ILE A 174 -16.48 -45.17 -11.83
CA ILE A 174 -15.50 -46.21 -11.45
C ILE A 174 -15.33 -46.16 -9.93
N ALA A 175 -15.81 -47.21 -9.24
CA ALA A 175 -15.64 -47.34 -7.79
C ALA A 175 -14.43 -48.21 -7.51
N PHE A 176 -13.33 -47.60 -7.10
CA PHE A 176 -12.05 -48.29 -6.83
C PHE A 176 -12.02 -48.99 -5.46
N GLY A 177 -12.80 -48.53 -4.48
CA GLY A 177 -12.66 -48.96 -3.10
C GLY A 177 -11.39 -48.38 -2.46
N THR A 178 -10.84 -49.05 -1.48
CA THR A 178 -9.62 -48.60 -0.77
C THR A 178 -8.32 -49.13 -1.39
N THR A 179 -8.34 -50.33 -2.03
CA THR A 179 -7.18 -51.00 -2.59
C THR A 179 -7.33 -51.46 -4.03
N GLY A 180 -8.50 -51.27 -4.61
CA GLY A 180 -8.77 -51.62 -6.01
C GLY A 180 -8.00 -50.73 -6.98
N LYS A 181 -7.60 -51.30 -8.11
CA LYS A 181 -6.87 -50.57 -9.16
C LYS A 181 -7.10 -51.16 -10.55
N ILE A 182 -6.95 -50.29 -11.55
CA ILE A 182 -6.87 -50.76 -12.95
C ILE A 182 -5.39 -50.90 -13.32
N VAL A 183 -5.02 -52.01 -13.97
CA VAL A 183 -3.68 -52.23 -14.45
C VAL A 183 -3.69 -52.34 -15.97
N LEU A 184 -2.97 -51.44 -16.62
CA LEU A 184 -2.84 -51.38 -18.07
C LEU A 184 -1.63 -52.22 -18.51
N LEU A 185 -1.85 -53.27 -19.28
CA LEU A 185 -0.85 -54.29 -19.69
C LEU A 185 -0.18 -53.97 -21.04
N GLY A 186 -0.71 -53.02 -21.81
CA GLY A 186 -0.18 -52.66 -23.11
C GLY A 186 -0.97 -51.52 -23.74
N ALA A 187 -0.86 -51.36 -25.06
CA ALA A 187 -1.62 -50.38 -25.84
C ALA A 187 -2.54 -51.04 -26.88
N ARG A 188 -3.50 -50.32 -27.39
CA ARG A 188 -4.21 -50.72 -28.64
C ARG A 188 -3.22 -50.66 -29.81
N SER A 189 -3.14 -51.71 -30.56
CA SER A 189 -2.25 -51.75 -31.73
C SER A 189 -2.75 -50.99 -32.96
N THR A 190 -4.01 -50.56 -32.95
CA THR A 190 -4.62 -49.83 -34.04
C THR A 190 -4.92 -48.39 -33.66
N GLY A 191 -4.48 -47.44 -34.46
CA GLY A 191 -4.67 -46.01 -34.24
C GLY A 191 -3.53 -45.37 -33.44
N SER A 192 -3.85 -44.52 -32.50
CA SER A 192 -2.87 -43.69 -31.77
C SER A 192 -2.23 -44.33 -30.53
N TYR A 193 -2.14 -45.68 -30.47
CA TYR A 193 -1.54 -46.45 -29.36
C TYR A 193 -2.03 -46.02 -27.98
N ARG A 194 -3.34 -45.76 -27.82
CA ARG A 194 -3.93 -45.28 -26.55
C ARG A 194 -4.03 -46.42 -25.54
N VAL A 195 -3.53 -46.21 -24.33
CA VAL A 195 -3.63 -47.15 -23.20
C VAL A 195 -4.74 -46.72 -22.23
N TRP A 196 -4.91 -45.45 -22.06
CA TRP A 196 -6.00 -44.84 -21.32
C TRP A 196 -6.69 -43.80 -22.21
N GLU A 197 -7.96 -44.03 -22.52
CA GLU A 197 -8.70 -43.19 -23.45
C GLU A 197 -9.97 -42.63 -22.80
N VAL A 198 -9.83 -41.46 -22.17
CA VAL A 198 -10.93 -40.63 -21.62
C VAL A 198 -10.80 -39.24 -22.21
N THR A 199 -11.14 -39.06 -23.48
CA THR A 199 -11.10 -37.72 -24.13
C THR A 199 -12.28 -36.86 -23.73
N ASP A 200 -13.40 -37.48 -23.37
CA ASP A 200 -14.58 -36.82 -22.82
C ASP A 200 -14.95 -37.48 -21.48
N ALA A 201 -14.68 -36.77 -20.39
CA ALA A 201 -15.00 -37.19 -19.04
C ALA A 201 -16.35 -36.64 -18.53
N THR A 202 -17.18 -36.07 -19.39
CA THR A 202 -18.52 -35.60 -19.03
C THR A 202 -19.31 -36.75 -18.41
N ASN A 203 -19.90 -36.53 -17.24
CA ASN A 203 -20.64 -37.53 -16.45
C ASN A 203 -19.82 -38.80 -16.08
N LEU A 204 -18.49 -38.72 -16.04
CA LEU A 204 -17.64 -39.72 -15.46
C LEU A 204 -17.21 -39.30 -14.04
N THR A 205 -17.52 -40.14 -13.06
CA THR A 205 -17.14 -39.96 -11.66
C THR A 205 -16.26 -41.09 -11.16
N THR A 206 -15.47 -40.84 -10.12
CA THR A 206 -14.72 -41.89 -9.42
C THR A 206 -14.99 -41.88 -7.92
N SER A 207 -14.82 -43.04 -7.28
CA SER A 207 -14.90 -43.13 -5.81
C SER A 207 -13.82 -44.06 -5.25
N GLY A 208 -13.46 -43.81 -3.99
CA GLY A 208 -12.41 -44.57 -3.31
C GLY A 208 -11.02 -44.05 -3.65
N THR A 209 -10.00 -44.89 -3.55
CA THR A 209 -8.62 -44.56 -3.90
C THR A 209 -8.35 -44.86 -5.38
N ALA A 210 -8.64 -43.85 -6.24
CA ALA A 210 -8.58 -44.02 -7.69
C ALA A 210 -7.12 -44.13 -8.20
N VAL A 211 -6.72 -45.34 -8.57
CA VAL A 211 -5.36 -45.67 -9.03
C VAL A 211 -5.37 -46.47 -10.31
N VAL A 212 -4.57 -46.04 -11.28
CA VAL A 212 -4.28 -46.79 -12.50
C VAL A 212 -2.77 -47.05 -12.61
N ASP A 213 -2.39 -48.31 -12.67
CA ASP A 213 -1.00 -48.73 -12.88
C ASP A 213 -0.77 -49.03 -14.38
N PHE A 214 0.25 -48.45 -14.98
CA PHE A 214 0.72 -48.86 -16.31
C PHE A 214 1.93 -49.79 -16.14
N ALA A 215 1.73 -51.08 -16.39
CA ALA A 215 2.74 -52.11 -16.25
C ALA A 215 3.46 -52.43 -17.56
N ASN A 216 2.81 -52.21 -18.70
CA ASN A 216 3.25 -52.62 -20.04
C ASN A 216 3.80 -54.07 -20.07
N ALA A 217 3.14 -54.99 -19.36
CA ALA A 217 3.61 -56.35 -19.20
C ALA A 217 3.64 -57.13 -20.56
N ASN A 218 2.89 -56.66 -21.55
CA ASN A 218 2.86 -57.25 -22.92
C ASN A 218 3.99 -56.76 -23.83
N GLY A 219 4.92 -55.87 -23.29
CA GLY A 219 6.19 -55.57 -23.96
C GLY A 219 6.08 -54.81 -25.28
N ILE A 220 5.08 -53.98 -25.47
CA ILE A 220 4.93 -53.17 -26.70
C ILE A 220 5.99 -52.07 -26.72
N PRO A 221 6.93 -52.09 -27.69
CA PRO A 221 8.05 -51.13 -27.70
C PRO A 221 7.71 -49.76 -28.32
N THR A 222 6.43 -49.49 -28.59
CA THR A 222 5.96 -48.31 -29.32
C THR A 222 5.49 -47.21 -28.35
N SER A 223 4.92 -46.15 -28.87
CA SER A 223 4.38 -45.05 -28.13
C SER A 223 3.12 -45.43 -27.34
N HIS A 224 2.98 -44.92 -26.16
CA HIS A 224 1.80 -45.10 -25.28
C HIS A 224 1.15 -43.77 -24.96
N ASN A 225 -0.09 -43.60 -25.38
CA ASN A 225 -0.83 -42.35 -25.21
C ASN A 225 -1.84 -42.47 -24.08
N PHE A 226 -1.83 -41.48 -23.18
CA PHE A 226 -2.80 -41.29 -22.08
C PHE A 226 -3.64 -40.03 -22.31
N ALA A 227 -4.90 -40.22 -22.57
CA ALA A 227 -5.91 -39.15 -22.63
C ALA A 227 -6.73 -39.20 -21.34
N PHE A 228 -6.53 -38.26 -20.44
CA PHE A 228 -7.11 -38.35 -19.10
C PHE A 228 -8.53 -37.75 -18.99
N GLY A 229 -8.94 -36.91 -19.92
CA GLY A 229 -10.17 -36.13 -19.85
C GLY A 229 -10.16 -35.04 -18.80
N VAL A 230 -11.15 -34.17 -18.82
CA VAL A 230 -11.31 -33.09 -17.84
C VAL A 230 -12.16 -33.58 -16.69
N MET A 231 -11.53 -33.87 -15.55
CA MET A 231 -12.18 -34.35 -14.33
C MET A 231 -12.01 -33.32 -13.22
N SER A 232 -12.92 -33.32 -12.25
CA SER A 232 -12.77 -32.55 -11.01
C SER A 232 -11.63 -33.11 -10.16
N GLU A 233 -11.11 -32.32 -9.19
CA GLU A 233 -10.10 -32.82 -8.25
C GLU A 233 -10.59 -34.03 -7.46
N ALA A 234 -11.88 -34.09 -7.14
CA ALA A 234 -12.49 -35.21 -6.42
C ALA A 234 -12.50 -36.51 -7.23
N ASP A 235 -12.76 -36.39 -8.52
CA ASP A 235 -12.88 -37.53 -9.44
C ASP A 235 -11.56 -37.88 -10.15
N ALA A 236 -10.52 -37.05 -10.00
CA ALA A 236 -9.25 -37.24 -10.69
C ALA A 236 -8.51 -38.54 -10.25
N ILE A 237 -7.94 -39.23 -11.22
CA ILE A 237 -7.30 -40.54 -11.07
C ILE A 237 -5.78 -40.38 -10.91
N SER A 238 -5.18 -41.18 -10.04
CA SER A 238 -3.72 -41.31 -9.92
C SER A 238 -3.17 -42.34 -10.90
N PHE A 239 -2.08 -42.02 -11.58
CA PHE A 239 -1.43 -42.89 -12.54
C PHE A 239 0.00 -43.23 -12.10
N ASN A 240 0.30 -44.53 -11.94
CA ASN A 240 1.63 -45.03 -11.72
C ASN A 240 2.19 -45.61 -13.03
N ILE A 241 3.15 -44.96 -13.60
CA ILE A 241 3.77 -45.32 -14.86
C ILE A 241 5.05 -46.13 -14.55
N LYS A 242 4.94 -47.44 -14.44
CA LYS A 242 6.02 -48.30 -13.91
C LYS A 242 6.73 -49.13 -14.97
N GLY A 243 6.04 -49.47 -16.04
CA GLY A 243 6.54 -50.44 -17.05
C GLY A 243 6.93 -49.79 -18.34
N GLY A 244 7.78 -50.47 -19.07
CA GLY A 244 7.85 -50.40 -20.49
C GLY A 244 9.12 -49.90 -21.14
N ALA A 245 9.34 -50.45 -22.33
CA ALA A 245 10.10 -49.84 -23.40
C ALA A 245 9.17 -48.89 -24.18
N GLY A 246 9.73 -47.91 -24.86
CA GLY A 246 8.98 -46.99 -25.72
C GLY A 246 8.77 -45.64 -25.12
N ILE A 247 7.94 -44.84 -25.76
CA ILE A 247 7.65 -43.46 -25.37
C ILE A 247 6.26 -43.37 -24.76
N VAL A 248 6.16 -42.78 -23.58
CA VAL A 248 4.87 -42.44 -22.94
C VAL A 248 4.52 -40.98 -23.21
N PHE A 249 3.38 -40.75 -23.81
CA PHE A 249 2.81 -39.41 -24.02
C PHE A 249 1.66 -39.20 -23.06
N LEU A 250 1.83 -38.28 -22.14
CA LEU A 250 0.77 -37.83 -21.22
C LEU A 250 -0.09 -36.78 -21.88
N PHE A 251 -1.32 -36.64 -21.41
CA PHE A 251 -2.24 -35.62 -21.84
C PHE A 251 -2.47 -35.62 -23.37
N ALA A 252 -2.66 -36.79 -23.93
CA ALA A 252 -2.76 -37.00 -25.38
C ALA A 252 -4.13 -36.65 -25.99
N SER A 253 -4.91 -35.77 -25.36
CA SER A 253 -6.22 -35.31 -25.86
C SER A 253 -6.19 -33.80 -26.07
N GLY A 254 -6.76 -33.34 -27.17
CA GLY A 254 -6.89 -31.91 -27.51
C GLY A 254 -7.98 -31.17 -26.72
N LEU A 255 -8.79 -31.85 -25.91
CA LEU A 255 -9.95 -31.28 -25.19
C LEU A 255 -9.66 -30.92 -23.72
N GLY A 256 -8.41 -30.96 -23.29
CA GLY A 256 -8.01 -30.79 -21.91
C GLY A 256 -7.89 -32.14 -21.18
N ASN A 257 -7.12 -32.15 -20.09
CA ASN A 257 -6.81 -33.36 -19.36
C ASN A 257 -6.59 -33.04 -17.88
N SER A 258 -7.03 -33.94 -16.99
CA SER A 258 -6.73 -33.82 -15.57
C SER A 258 -6.42 -35.17 -14.93
N CYS A 259 -5.50 -35.15 -13.97
CA CYS A 259 -5.20 -36.34 -13.18
C CYS A 259 -4.91 -35.94 -11.72
N LYS A 260 -4.90 -36.90 -10.82
CA LYS A 260 -4.53 -36.68 -9.42
C LYS A 260 -3.01 -36.73 -9.28
N ASN A 261 -2.44 -37.90 -9.13
CA ASN A 261 -0.98 -38.08 -9.05
C ASN A 261 -0.43 -38.66 -10.37
N ILE A 262 0.81 -38.32 -10.67
CA ILE A 262 1.63 -38.97 -11.67
C ILE A 262 2.89 -39.50 -10.98
N ASP A 263 3.12 -40.81 -11.01
CA ASP A 263 4.28 -41.46 -10.42
C ASP A 263 5.01 -42.34 -11.46
N PHE A 264 6.23 -41.96 -11.78
CA PHE A 264 7.11 -42.70 -12.68
C PHE A 264 8.11 -43.60 -11.95
N THR A 265 7.95 -43.85 -10.64
CA THR A 265 8.89 -44.65 -9.88
C THR A 265 9.09 -46.01 -10.53
N GLY A 266 10.35 -46.31 -10.94
CA GLY A 266 10.71 -47.54 -11.66
C GLY A 266 10.62 -47.45 -13.17
N PHE A 267 10.07 -46.41 -13.77
CA PHE A 267 10.02 -46.21 -15.22
C PHE A 267 11.39 -45.81 -15.76
N ALA A 268 11.87 -46.54 -16.78
CA ALA A 268 13.22 -46.35 -17.34
C ALA A 268 13.22 -45.92 -18.83
N ALA A 269 12.05 -45.71 -19.42
CA ALA A 269 11.93 -45.31 -20.82
C ALA A 269 11.73 -43.76 -20.96
N THR A 270 11.16 -43.28 -22.04
CA THR A 270 11.06 -41.84 -22.35
C THR A 270 9.65 -41.30 -22.10
N MET A 271 9.52 -40.19 -21.38
CA MET A 271 8.33 -39.37 -21.42
C MET A 271 8.41 -38.43 -22.65
N GLY A 272 7.47 -38.59 -23.56
CA GLY A 272 7.43 -37.82 -24.80
C GLY A 272 6.82 -36.42 -24.62
N ASN A 273 6.78 -35.70 -25.73
CA ASN A 273 6.48 -34.23 -25.77
C ASN A 273 4.99 -33.88 -25.93
N HIS A 274 4.07 -34.81 -25.99
CA HIS A 274 2.66 -34.52 -26.23
C HIS A 274 1.99 -34.04 -24.93
N ILE A 275 1.91 -32.71 -24.80
CA ILE A 275 1.11 -32.04 -23.75
C ILE A 275 0.16 -31.09 -24.46
N TYR A 276 -1.14 -31.33 -24.31
CA TYR A 276 -2.17 -30.48 -24.89
C TYR A 276 -2.62 -29.40 -23.89
N ALA A 277 -3.22 -28.33 -24.41
CA ALA A 277 -3.72 -27.23 -23.59
C ALA A 277 -4.71 -27.71 -22.52
N GLY A 278 -4.66 -27.11 -21.34
CA GLY A 278 -5.55 -27.42 -20.22
C GLY A 278 -5.16 -28.63 -19.38
N SER A 279 -3.91 -29.10 -19.44
CA SER A 279 -3.43 -30.20 -18.60
C SER A 279 -3.32 -29.78 -17.12
N VAL A 280 -4.05 -30.51 -16.25
CA VAL A 280 -4.15 -30.20 -14.82
C VAL A 280 -3.73 -31.40 -13.97
N VAL A 281 -2.89 -31.17 -12.96
CA VAL A 281 -2.47 -32.16 -11.96
C VAL A 281 -2.91 -31.68 -10.58
N TYR A 282 -3.77 -32.46 -9.93
CA TYR A 282 -4.30 -32.10 -8.61
C TYR A 282 -3.50 -32.73 -7.45
N GLY A 283 -2.57 -33.65 -7.72
CA GLY A 283 -1.80 -34.36 -6.72
C GLY A 283 -0.30 -34.30 -6.99
N ASN A 284 0.43 -35.27 -6.49
CA ASN A 284 1.89 -35.30 -6.59
C ASN A 284 2.39 -35.64 -7.97
N TRP A 285 3.59 -35.15 -8.29
CA TRP A 285 4.32 -35.53 -9.48
C TRP A 285 5.69 -36.12 -9.09
N THR A 286 6.00 -37.31 -9.54
CA THR A 286 7.27 -37.97 -9.25
C THR A 286 7.89 -38.51 -10.53
N PHE A 287 9.05 -38.01 -10.94
CA PHE A 287 9.85 -38.59 -12.00
C PHE A 287 10.67 -39.80 -11.50
N SER A 288 11.11 -40.64 -12.41
CA SER A 288 12.08 -41.74 -12.12
C SER A 288 13.51 -41.31 -12.43
N THR A 289 14.46 -41.75 -11.66
CA THR A 289 15.89 -41.52 -11.92
C THR A 289 16.36 -42.13 -13.26
N GLY A 290 15.78 -43.28 -13.63
CA GLY A 290 16.14 -44.01 -14.83
C GLY A 290 15.50 -43.52 -16.14
N MET A 291 14.48 -42.66 -16.07
CA MET A 291 13.75 -42.22 -17.27
C MET A 291 14.45 -41.09 -18.02
N THR A 292 14.05 -40.90 -19.25
CA THR A 292 14.37 -39.71 -20.04
C THR A 292 13.11 -38.85 -20.24
N VAL A 293 13.29 -37.53 -20.36
CA VAL A 293 12.23 -36.61 -20.76
C VAL A 293 12.60 -36.02 -22.11
N ASP A 294 11.70 -36.13 -23.07
CA ASP A 294 11.93 -35.59 -24.41
C ASP A 294 11.93 -34.04 -24.32
N ASN A 295 13.03 -33.43 -24.75
CA ASN A 295 13.25 -31.98 -24.69
C ASN A 295 12.72 -31.23 -25.91
N SER A 296 12.01 -31.88 -26.83
CA SER A 296 11.39 -31.22 -27.94
C SER A 296 10.31 -30.24 -27.46
N THR A 297 10.08 -29.16 -28.20
CA THR A 297 9.30 -28.00 -27.77
C THR A 297 7.83 -28.30 -27.54
N SER A 298 7.37 -28.19 -26.30
CA SER A 298 5.95 -28.01 -25.98
C SER A 298 5.68 -26.60 -25.47
N SER A 299 4.73 -25.90 -26.06
CA SER A 299 4.26 -24.57 -25.61
C SER A 299 3.10 -24.67 -24.61
N THR A 300 2.59 -25.86 -24.37
CA THR A 300 1.42 -26.08 -23.50
C THR A 300 1.84 -26.20 -22.03
N VAL A 301 1.00 -25.69 -21.14
CA VAL A 301 1.27 -25.58 -19.71
C VAL A 301 0.75 -26.78 -18.96
N ILE A 302 1.56 -27.36 -18.06
CA ILE A 302 1.04 -28.22 -16.98
C ILE A 302 0.65 -27.31 -15.81
N LYS A 303 -0.62 -27.39 -15.43
CA LYS A 303 -1.16 -26.68 -14.29
C LYS A 303 -1.21 -27.62 -13.08
N PHE A 304 -0.51 -27.28 -12.02
CA PHE A 304 -0.65 -27.90 -10.70
C PHE A 304 -1.72 -27.14 -9.93
N ALA A 305 -2.78 -27.83 -9.46
CA ALA A 305 -4.00 -27.16 -9.02
C ALA A 305 -4.70 -27.80 -7.80
N LYS A 306 -3.95 -28.42 -6.90
CA LYS A 306 -4.52 -29.02 -5.68
C LYS A 306 -5.15 -27.94 -4.79
N SER A 307 -6.44 -28.06 -4.51
CA SER A 307 -7.22 -27.02 -3.81
C SER A 307 -6.87 -26.91 -2.31
N SER A 308 -6.34 -27.96 -1.69
CA SER A 308 -5.99 -27.98 -0.27
C SER A 308 -4.88 -28.97 0.06
N GLY A 309 -4.16 -28.72 1.16
CA GLY A 309 -3.03 -29.55 1.60
C GLY A 309 -1.80 -29.44 0.68
N THR A 310 -0.87 -30.40 0.78
CA THR A 310 0.42 -30.31 0.07
C THR A 310 0.41 -31.13 -1.21
N GLN A 311 0.91 -30.54 -2.29
CA GLN A 311 1.22 -31.18 -3.58
C GLN A 311 2.74 -31.24 -3.73
N THR A 312 3.31 -32.44 -3.75
CA THR A 312 4.75 -32.65 -3.79
C THR A 312 5.21 -32.89 -5.22
N ILE A 313 6.29 -32.22 -5.60
CA ILE A 313 6.96 -32.38 -6.88
C ILE A 313 8.34 -32.96 -6.63
N THR A 314 8.60 -34.15 -7.16
CA THR A 314 9.87 -34.86 -7.08
C THR A 314 10.44 -35.00 -8.48
N SER A 315 11.48 -34.24 -8.79
CA SER A 315 12.09 -34.22 -10.12
C SER A 315 13.06 -35.37 -10.36
N ASN A 316 13.69 -35.89 -9.32
CA ASN A 316 14.75 -36.89 -9.42
C ASN A 316 15.83 -36.49 -10.44
N GLY A 317 16.14 -35.19 -10.52
CA GLY A 317 17.14 -34.66 -11.46
C GLY A 317 16.66 -34.53 -12.90
N LYS A 318 15.39 -34.76 -13.19
CA LYS A 318 14.80 -34.58 -14.54
C LYS A 318 14.26 -33.14 -14.68
N SER A 319 14.26 -32.65 -15.92
CA SER A 319 13.69 -31.39 -16.28
C SER A 319 12.30 -31.57 -16.88
N PHE A 320 11.37 -30.70 -16.50
CA PHE A 320 10.10 -30.58 -17.22
C PHE A 320 10.34 -29.98 -18.62
N ASN A 321 9.69 -30.55 -19.61
CA ASN A 321 9.82 -30.13 -21.00
C ASN A 321 8.75 -29.12 -21.46
N CYS A 322 8.01 -28.53 -20.52
CA CYS A 322 6.89 -27.63 -20.79
C CYS A 322 6.82 -26.54 -19.73
N PRO A 323 6.11 -25.42 -19.98
CA PRO A 323 5.79 -24.43 -18.96
C PRO A 323 5.00 -25.03 -17.81
N LEU A 324 5.21 -24.51 -16.59
CA LEU A 324 4.51 -24.92 -15.38
C LEU A 324 3.69 -23.76 -14.81
N SER A 325 2.48 -24.04 -14.35
CA SER A 325 1.61 -23.12 -13.64
C SER A 325 1.18 -23.73 -12.31
N PHE A 326 1.29 -22.97 -11.25
CA PHE A 326 0.89 -23.36 -9.89
C PHE A 326 -0.31 -22.51 -9.49
N ASP A 327 -1.49 -23.12 -9.43
CA ASP A 327 -2.75 -22.41 -9.26
C ASP A 327 -3.73 -23.17 -8.37
N ALA A 328 -3.57 -23.00 -7.05
CA ALA A 328 -4.47 -23.60 -6.07
C ALA A 328 -4.61 -22.72 -4.82
N LEU A 329 -5.72 -22.01 -4.73
CA LEU A 329 -6.04 -21.21 -3.57
C LEU A 329 -6.25 -22.13 -2.34
N GLY A 330 -5.35 -22.05 -1.34
CA GLY A 330 -5.37 -22.91 -0.15
C GLY A 330 -4.48 -24.15 -0.24
N GLY A 331 -3.94 -24.48 -1.43
CA GLY A 331 -2.94 -25.54 -1.61
C GLY A 331 -1.51 -25.09 -1.38
N THR A 332 -0.64 -26.06 -1.06
CA THR A 332 0.82 -25.84 -0.96
C THR A 332 1.53 -26.70 -1.99
N PHE A 333 2.34 -26.08 -2.83
CA PHE A 333 3.26 -26.74 -3.76
C PHE A 333 4.61 -26.88 -3.09
N PHE A 334 5.11 -28.10 -2.95
CA PHE A 334 6.33 -28.42 -2.21
C PHE A 334 7.35 -29.11 -3.13
N LEU A 335 8.56 -28.59 -3.19
CA LEU A 335 9.65 -29.20 -3.92
C LEU A 335 10.39 -30.21 -3.04
N ALA A 336 10.36 -31.49 -3.41
CA ALA A 336 11.14 -32.52 -2.71
C ALA A 336 12.63 -32.44 -3.04
N ASP A 337 12.97 -32.03 -4.28
CA ASP A 337 14.32 -31.87 -4.80
C ASP A 337 14.40 -30.67 -5.76
N ALA A 338 15.54 -30.50 -6.45
CA ALA A 338 15.74 -29.38 -7.38
C ALA A 338 14.75 -29.42 -8.55
N LEU A 339 14.15 -28.30 -8.89
CA LEU A 339 13.24 -28.16 -10.02
C LEU A 339 13.96 -27.53 -11.21
N SER A 340 13.93 -28.23 -12.33
CA SER A 340 14.44 -27.71 -13.60
C SER A 340 13.31 -27.70 -14.65
N VAL A 341 13.24 -26.59 -15.42
CA VAL A 341 12.38 -26.50 -16.60
C VAL A 341 13.31 -26.34 -17.79
N SER A 342 13.38 -27.37 -18.64
CA SER A 342 14.39 -27.45 -19.71
C SER A 342 14.12 -26.45 -20.82
N ALA A 343 15.19 -25.88 -21.36
CA ALA A 343 15.17 -25.00 -22.51
C ALA A 343 15.39 -25.80 -23.80
N SER A 344 14.49 -25.74 -24.69
CA SER A 344 14.73 -25.66 -26.10
C SER A 344 14.57 -24.20 -26.54
N THR A 345 14.65 -23.85 -27.79
CA THR A 345 14.66 -22.51 -28.35
C THR A 345 13.49 -21.59 -27.96
N THR A 346 12.52 -22.06 -27.15
CA THR A 346 11.34 -21.32 -26.70
C THR A 346 11.38 -21.10 -25.18
N VAL A 347 11.06 -19.89 -24.74
CA VAL A 347 10.95 -19.49 -23.32
C VAL A 347 9.88 -20.34 -22.64
N ARG A 348 10.25 -21.03 -21.56
CA ARG A 348 9.31 -21.81 -20.74
C ARG A 348 9.10 -21.11 -19.41
N ALA A 349 7.87 -20.73 -19.16
CA ALA A 349 7.50 -20.00 -17.96
C ALA A 349 7.27 -20.94 -16.77
N LEU A 350 7.65 -20.47 -15.59
CA LEU A 350 7.22 -20.98 -14.30
C LEU A 350 6.35 -19.88 -13.69
N THR A 351 5.05 -20.12 -13.62
CA THR A 351 4.08 -19.11 -13.20
C THR A 351 3.38 -19.54 -11.92
N LEU A 352 3.43 -18.69 -10.91
CA LEU A 352 2.66 -18.85 -9.68
C LEU A 352 1.37 -18.02 -9.82
N VAL A 353 0.22 -18.68 -9.77
CA VAL A 353 -1.08 -18.02 -9.92
C VAL A 353 -1.72 -17.83 -8.56
N ASN A 354 -1.93 -18.90 -7.79
CA ASN A 354 -2.50 -18.87 -6.46
C ASN A 354 -1.89 -19.94 -5.56
N GLY A 355 -1.98 -19.72 -4.23
CA GLY A 355 -1.59 -20.69 -3.21
C GLY A 355 -0.21 -20.46 -2.61
N THR A 356 0.30 -21.45 -1.90
CA THR A 356 1.64 -21.42 -1.30
C THR A 356 2.63 -22.20 -2.16
N PHE A 357 3.74 -21.59 -2.53
CA PHE A 357 4.87 -22.26 -3.19
C PHE A 357 6.02 -22.37 -2.19
N ASP A 358 6.32 -23.60 -1.78
CA ASP A 358 7.44 -23.93 -0.89
C ASP A 358 8.58 -24.54 -1.68
N GLY A 359 9.62 -23.76 -1.89
CA GLY A 359 10.83 -24.20 -2.57
C GLY A 359 11.68 -25.17 -1.77
N ASN A 360 11.41 -25.38 -0.47
CA ASN A 360 12.14 -26.27 0.43
C ASN A 360 13.67 -26.11 0.34
N SER A 361 14.12 -24.87 0.10
CA SER A 361 15.53 -24.51 -0.12
C SER A 361 16.20 -25.29 -1.28
N LYS A 362 15.41 -25.85 -2.20
CA LYS A 362 15.92 -26.53 -3.40
C LYS A 362 16.16 -25.53 -4.53
N THR A 363 17.15 -25.85 -5.34
CA THR A 363 17.50 -25.01 -6.49
C THR A 363 16.42 -25.07 -7.56
N ILE A 364 16.01 -23.89 -8.04
CA ILE A 364 15.14 -23.76 -9.21
C ILE A 364 15.99 -23.23 -10.35
N THR A 365 16.05 -23.99 -11.46
CA THR A 365 16.79 -23.63 -12.65
C THR A 365 15.87 -23.59 -13.87
N ASN A 366 16.10 -22.59 -14.71
CA ASN A 366 15.47 -22.51 -16.01
C ASN A 366 16.60 -22.29 -17.02
N ALA A 367 16.76 -23.20 -17.93
CA ALA A 367 17.86 -23.17 -18.91
C ALA A 367 17.67 -22.10 -20.00
N SER A 368 16.51 -21.50 -20.11
CA SER A 368 16.26 -20.28 -20.93
C SER A 368 15.93 -19.09 -20.04
N THR A 369 15.99 -17.88 -20.58
CA THR A 369 15.58 -16.64 -19.92
C THR A 369 14.06 -16.56 -19.67
N GLY A 370 13.43 -17.68 -19.40
CA GLY A 370 12.01 -17.81 -19.10
C GLY A 370 11.65 -17.15 -17.76
N ALA A 371 10.56 -16.44 -17.73
CA ALA A 371 10.11 -15.71 -16.56
C ALA A 371 9.64 -16.68 -15.46
N PHE A 372 10.32 -16.65 -14.32
CA PHE A 372 9.71 -17.07 -13.07
C PHE A 372 8.81 -15.92 -12.62
N SER A 373 7.51 -16.13 -12.59
CA SER A 373 6.54 -15.04 -12.42
C SER A 373 5.37 -15.39 -11.53
N SER A 374 4.66 -14.34 -11.03
CA SER A 374 3.34 -14.50 -10.41
C SER A 374 2.30 -13.55 -10.99
N THR A 375 1.04 -14.00 -10.95
CA THR A 375 -0.10 -13.24 -11.50
C THR A 375 -1.29 -13.13 -10.55
N GLY A 376 -1.35 -13.92 -9.47
CA GLY A 376 -2.47 -13.98 -8.52
C GLY A 376 -2.05 -13.82 -7.06
N THR A 377 -2.77 -14.48 -6.14
CA THR A 377 -2.47 -14.43 -4.71
C THR A 377 -1.62 -15.61 -4.30
N VAL A 378 -0.35 -15.34 -4.03
CA VAL A 378 0.68 -16.36 -3.81
C VAL A 378 1.43 -16.10 -2.51
N THR A 379 1.67 -17.15 -1.74
CA THR A 379 2.67 -17.15 -0.67
C THR A 379 3.91 -17.92 -1.16
N VAL A 380 5.08 -17.30 -1.07
CA VAL A 380 6.35 -17.92 -1.47
C VAL A 380 7.24 -18.09 -0.24
N LYS A 381 7.78 -19.30 -0.05
CA LYS A 381 8.71 -19.59 1.06
C LYS A 381 9.80 -20.56 0.65
N ASN A 382 10.98 -20.44 1.27
CA ASN A 382 12.12 -21.33 1.10
C ASN A 382 12.55 -21.48 -0.38
N VAL A 383 12.42 -20.44 -1.20
CA VAL A 383 12.88 -20.43 -2.58
C VAL A 383 14.33 -19.99 -2.64
N SER A 384 15.17 -20.76 -3.33
CA SER A 384 16.57 -20.41 -3.62
C SER A 384 16.81 -20.54 -5.11
N THR A 385 17.02 -19.43 -5.80
CA THR A 385 17.25 -19.39 -7.24
C THR A 385 18.09 -18.20 -7.67
N ALA A 386 18.93 -18.39 -8.69
CA ALA A 386 19.61 -17.30 -9.38
C ALA A 386 18.73 -16.63 -10.45
N LEU A 387 17.52 -17.13 -10.68
CA LEU A 387 16.60 -16.58 -11.68
C LEU A 387 16.00 -15.25 -11.20
N GLY A 388 15.67 -14.38 -12.14
CA GLY A 388 14.82 -13.22 -11.90
C GLY A 388 13.37 -13.65 -11.69
N PHE A 389 12.72 -13.04 -10.72
CA PHE A 389 11.30 -13.22 -10.44
C PHE A 389 10.51 -12.01 -10.91
N THR A 390 9.44 -12.21 -11.67
CA THR A 390 8.57 -11.12 -12.16
C THR A 390 7.16 -11.27 -11.63
N MET A 391 6.68 -10.28 -10.92
CA MET A 391 5.28 -10.18 -10.51
C MET A 391 4.54 -9.27 -11.50
N THR A 392 3.54 -9.80 -12.17
CA THR A 392 2.76 -9.04 -13.17
C THR A 392 1.49 -8.45 -12.60
N SER A 393 0.88 -9.12 -11.61
CA SER A 393 -0.34 -8.68 -10.92
C SER A 393 -0.58 -9.50 -9.65
N GLY A 394 -1.64 -9.21 -8.91
CA GLY A 394 -2.07 -10.00 -7.75
C GLY A 394 -1.35 -9.62 -6.45
N THR A 395 -1.23 -10.58 -5.53
CA THR A 395 -0.57 -10.40 -4.24
C THR A 395 0.46 -11.49 -4.01
N LEU A 396 1.69 -11.12 -3.76
CA LEU A 396 2.75 -12.02 -3.33
C LEU A 396 3.06 -11.78 -1.85
N THR A 397 2.94 -12.81 -1.04
CA THR A 397 3.37 -12.81 0.36
C THR A 397 4.56 -13.72 0.55
N GLN A 398 5.58 -13.23 1.24
CA GLN A 398 6.71 -14.06 1.64
C GLN A 398 6.46 -14.70 3.00
N GLY A 399 6.44 -16.04 3.03
CA GLY A 399 6.22 -16.80 4.25
C GLY A 399 7.49 -17.23 4.99
N ALA A 400 8.67 -17.18 4.34
CA ALA A 400 9.97 -17.53 4.91
C ALA A 400 11.10 -16.97 4.03
N ALA A 401 12.36 -17.20 4.43
CA ALA A 401 13.53 -16.70 3.69
C ALA A 401 13.55 -17.19 2.23
N ASN A 402 13.63 -16.24 1.31
CA ASN A 402 13.70 -16.49 -0.13
C ASN A 402 14.90 -15.75 -0.72
N THR A 403 15.57 -16.36 -1.69
CA THR A 403 16.65 -15.73 -2.46
C THR A 403 16.32 -15.79 -3.95
N PHE A 404 16.31 -14.66 -4.61
CA PHE A 404 16.13 -14.52 -6.05
C PHE A 404 17.32 -13.79 -6.67
N GLY A 405 17.64 -14.06 -7.91
CA GLY A 405 18.67 -13.33 -8.65
C GLY A 405 18.30 -11.86 -8.83
N SER A 406 17.05 -11.59 -9.17
CA SER A 406 16.45 -10.26 -9.21
C SER A 406 14.95 -10.36 -9.00
N VAL A 407 14.31 -9.23 -8.64
CA VAL A 407 12.84 -9.14 -8.57
C VAL A 407 12.35 -7.95 -9.40
N THR A 408 11.34 -8.18 -10.21
CA THR A 408 10.64 -7.14 -10.96
C THR A 408 9.17 -7.15 -10.59
N LEU A 409 8.67 -6.07 -10.03
CA LEU A 409 7.24 -5.84 -9.78
C LEU A 409 6.69 -4.93 -10.87
N ASN A 410 5.92 -5.47 -11.79
CA ASN A 410 5.24 -4.69 -12.82
C ASN A 410 3.95 -4.07 -12.28
N ASN A 411 3.18 -4.83 -11.49
CA ASN A 411 1.98 -4.37 -10.81
C ASN A 411 1.58 -5.34 -9.68
N GLY A 412 0.62 -4.94 -8.82
CA GLY A 412 0.12 -5.78 -7.72
C GLY A 412 0.71 -5.41 -6.36
N THR A 413 0.58 -6.31 -5.39
CA THR A 413 1.06 -6.11 -4.02
C THR A 413 2.12 -7.15 -3.65
N PHE A 414 3.28 -6.69 -3.24
CA PHE A 414 4.38 -7.53 -2.75
C PHE A 414 4.57 -7.31 -1.24
N ASN A 415 4.27 -8.32 -0.44
CA ASN A 415 4.46 -8.31 1.01
C ASN A 415 5.73 -9.12 1.36
N GLY A 416 6.82 -8.42 1.61
CA GLY A 416 8.13 -9.03 1.87
C GLY A 416 8.41 -9.19 3.36
N ALA A 417 8.60 -10.43 3.82
CA ALA A 417 9.14 -10.75 5.13
C ALA A 417 10.31 -11.74 4.96
N GLY A 418 11.51 -11.38 5.39
CA GLY A 418 12.68 -12.25 5.27
C GLY A 418 13.23 -12.40 3.85
N PHE A 419 13.20 -11.35 3.07
CA PHE A 419 13.61 -11.36 1.67
C PHE A 419 15.11 -11.06 1.50
N ALA A 420 15.79 -11.86 0.66
CA ALA A 420 17.12 -11.54 0.18
C ALA A 420 17.14 -11.58 -1.36
N THR A 421 17.75 -10.58 -1.99
CA THR A 421 18.09 -10.63 -3.42
C THR A 421 19.57 -10.34 -3.59
N THR A 422 20.20 -11.09 -4.46
CA THR A 422 21.62 -10.93 -4.75
C THR A 422 21.92 -9.86 -5.77
N ALA A 423 20.95 -9.38 -6.54
CA ALA A 423 21.17 -8.44 -7.63
C ALA A 423 20.33 -7.16 -7.53
N ALA A 424 19.11 -7.14 -8.00
CA ALA A 424 18.30 -5.94 -8.12
C ALA A 424 16.82 -6.19 -7.82
N PHE A 425 16.16 -5.18 -7.23
CA PHE A 425 14.72 -5.09 -7.13
C PHE A 425 14.22 -3.93 -8.00
N THR A 426 13.38 -4.23 -8.97
CA THR A 426 12.77 -3.21 -9.85
C THR A 426 11.27 -3.17 -9.58
N MET A 427 10.78 -1.99 -9.22
CA MET A 427 9.36 -1.72 -9.03
C MET A 427 8.88 -0.79 -10.15
N ALA A 428 8.18 -1.34 -11.14
CA ALA A 428 7.60 -0.56 -12.22
C ALA A 428 6.30 0.13 -11.76
N SER A 429 5.43 -0.61 -11.04
CA SER A 429 4.23 -0.07 -10.40
C SER A 429 3.75 -1.01 -9.27
N GLY A 430 2.58 -0.73 -8.68
CA GLY A 430 1.98 -1.56 -7.64
C GLY A 430 2.33 -1.13 -6.21
N THR A 431 2.22 -2.05 -5.26
CA THR A 431 2.49 -1.80 -3.85
C THR A 431 3.52 -2.81 -3.33
N VAL A 432 4.53 -2.31 -2.66
CA VAL A 432 5.53 -3.14 -1.96
C VAL A 432 5.52 -2.78 -0.48
N VAL A 433 5.43 -3.79 0.36
CA VAL A 433 5.55 -3.65 1.82
C VAL A 433 6.62 -4.61 2.31
N PHE A 434 7.72 -4.06 2.80
CA PHE A 434 8.71 -4.83 3.53
C PHE A 434 8.41 -4.75 5.02
N ASN A 435 8.05 -5.90 5.62
CA ASN A 435 7.75 -6.05 7.03
C ASN A 435 8.90 -6.75 7.78
N ASN A 436 8.66 -7.12 9.03
CA ASN A 436 9.62 -7.80 9.91
C ASN A 436 10.33 -8.99 9.25
N GLY A 437 11.62 -9.10 9.43
CA GLY A 437 12.45 -10.22 8.96
C GLY A 437 13.22 -9.95 7.67
N TYR A 438 13.21 -8.73 7.17
CA TYR A 438 14.04 -8.34 6.03
C TYR A 438 15.54 -8.50 6.32
N VAL A 439 16.24 -9.27 5.50
CA VAL A 439 17.68 -9.42 5.59
C VAL A 439 18.35 -8.31 4.78
N PRO A 440 19.29 -7.52 5.38
CA PRO A 440 20.00 -6.50 4.65
C PRO A 440 20.81 -7.10 3.50
N GLY A 441 20.59 -6.63 2.29
CA GLY A 441 21.25 -7.14 1.08
C GLY A 441 20.60 -6.73 -0.22
N LEU A 442 19.62 -5.81 -0.23
CA LEU A 442 19.16 -5.17 -1.46
C LEU A 442 20.29 -4.30 -2.02
N ASN A 443 21.09 -4.89 -2.92
CA ASN A 443 22.17 -4.15 -3.54
C ASN A 443 21.66 -2.94 -4.30
N ASN A 444 20.64 -3.12 -5.14
CA ASN A 444 20.10 -2.03 -5.94
C ASN A 444 18.57 -2.10 -6.00
N MET A 445 17.92 -0.99 -5.73
CA MET A 445 16.47 -0.81 -5.89
C MET A 445 16.18 0.22 -6.96
N THR A 446 15.29 -0.10 -7.89
CA THR A 446 14.73 0.85 -8.86
C THR A 446 13.22 0.96 -8.65
N HIS A 447 12.75 2.15 -8.30
CA HIS A 447 11.35 2.46 -8.06
C HIS A 447 10.85 3.44 -9.10
N THR A 448 10.01 2.98 -10.01
CA THR A 448 9.53 3.79 -11.15
C THR A 448 8.14 4.39 -10.87
N SER A 449 7.24 3.63 -10.25
CA SER A 449 5.95 4.15 -9.79
C SER A 449 5.33 3.23 -8.72
N GLY A 450 4.16 3.58 -8.18
CA GLY A 450 3.48 2.81 -7.15
C GLY A 450 3.86 3.21 -5.73
N SER A 451 3.58 2.35 -4.75
CA SER A 451 3.79 2.61 -3.32
C SER A 451 4.75 1.61 -2.70
N LEU A 452 5.85 2.09 -2.15
CA LEU A 452 6.82 1.30 -1.40
C LEU A 452 6.77 1.68 0.08
N THR A 453 6.45 0.72 0.94
CA THR A 453 6.52 0.88 2.40
C THR A 453 7.66 0.01 2.94
N ILE A 454 8.54 0.62 3.73
CA ILE A 454 9.68 -0.07 4.35
C ILE A 454 9.49 -0.07 5.86
N GLY A 455 9.29 -1.26 6.42
CA GLY A 455 9.14 -1.49 7.86
C GLY A 455 10.06 -2.60 8.36
N GLY A 456 10.03 -2.87 9.64
CA GLY A 456 10.80 -3.93 10.28
C GLY A 456 11.41 -3.52 11.62
N THR A 457 11.96 -4.48 12.33
CA THR A 457 12.60 -4.28 13.65
C THR A 457 14.07 -3.89 13.58
N PHE A 458 14.67 -3.83 12.40
CA PHE A 458 16.05 -3.43 12.16
C PHE A 458 16.11 -2.32 11.11
N THR A 459 17.23 -1.64 11.00
CA THR A 459 17.43 -0.56 10.03
C THR A 459 17.79 -1.15 8.65
N PRO A 460 16.89 -1.18 7.68
CA PRO A 460 17.19 -1.67 6.34
C PRO A 460 18.24 -0.76 5.68
N SER A 461 19.17 -1.37 4.93
CA SER A 461 20.14 -0.63 4.15
C SER A 461 20.07 -1.01 2.67
N PHE A 462 20.09 0.00 1.79
CA PHE A 462 20.22 -0.18 0.35
C PHE A 462 21.59 0.28 -0.09
N ASN A 463 22.27 -0.49 -0.93
CA ASN A 463 23.52 -0.03 -1.54
C ASN A 463 23.22 1.12 -2.53
N ALA A 464 22.23 0.94 -3.40
CA ALA A 464 21.73 2.00 -4.26
C ALA A 464 20.20 1.99 -4.34
N TYR A 465 19.59 3.17 -4.34
CA TYR A 465 18.17 3.36 -4.52
C TYR A 465 17.90 4.40 -5.60
N ASN A 466 17.35 3.95 -6.73
CA ASN A 466 16.96 4.79 -7.87
C ASN A 466 15.46 5.08 -7.79
N HIS A 467 15.11 6.28 -7.36
CA HIS A 467 13.73 6.72 -7.21
C HIS A 467 13.29 7.52 -8.44
N ASN A 468 12.70 6.82 -9.41
CA ASN A 468 12.27 7.43 -10.67
C ASN A 468 10.80 7.84 -10.66
N GLY A 469 10.05 7.48 -9.61
CA GLY A 469 8.64 7.82 -9.41
C GLY A 469 8.00 7.04 -8.27
N GLY A 470 6.70 7.25 -8.05
CA GLY A 470 5.95 6.60 -6.98
C GLY A 470 6.16 7.22 -5.60
N THR A 471 5.73 6.51 -4.56
CA THR A 471 5.83 6.96 -3.17
C THR A 471 6.62 5.97 -2.33
N LEU A 472 7.66 6.45 -1.67
CA LEU A 472 8.37 5.74 -0.60
C LEU A 472 7.80 6.19 0.75
N THR A 473 7.28 5.27 1.55
CA THR A 473 6.83 5.52 2.92
C THR A 473 7.67 4.71 3.91
N LEU A 474 8.18 5.36 4.93
CA LEU A 474 8.93 4.67 5.97
C LEU A 474 7.99 4.16 7.07
N ALA A 475 8.27 2.98 7.59
CA ALA A 475 7.69 2.43 8.81
C ALA A 475 8.78 1.95 9.80
N THR A 476 10.03 2.28 9.49
CA THR A 476 11.23 2.12 10.33
C THR A 476 12.31 3.07 9.84
N ASN A 477 13.42 3.19 10.59
CA ASN A 477 14.60 3.91 10.11
C ASN A 477 15.25 3.19 8.93
N VAL A 478 15.68 3.93 7.91
CA VAL A 478 16.25 3.37 6.67
C VAL A 478 17.60 4.04 6.37
N GLN A 479 18.56 3.27 5.88
CA GLN A 479 19.83 3.76 5.39
C GLN A 479 20.00 3.45 3.90
N ILE A 480 20.45 4.44 3.12
CA ILE A 480 20.71 4.30 1.68
C ILE A 480 22.17 4.68 1.41
N GLY A 481 22.91 3.80 0.72
CA GLY A 481 24.31 4.06 0.34
C GLY A 481 24.45 5.03 -0.81
N THR A 482 23.63 4.90 -1.84
CA THR A 482 23.56 5.85 -2.98
C THR A 482 22.11 6.11 -3.33
N TYR A 483 21.69 7.35 -3.32
CA TYR A 483 20.34 7.77 -3.69
C TYR A 483 20.35 8.59 -4.97
N THR A 484 19.58 8.16 -5.95
CA THR A 484 19.32 8.91 -7.18
C THR A 484 17.83 9.09 -7.36
N THR A 485 17.38 10.27 -7.76
CA THR A 485 15.97 10.54 -7.99
C THR A 485 15.75 11.37 -9.24
N THR A 486 14.76 10.97 -10.04
CA THR A 486 14.22 11.77 -11.14
C THR A 486 12.82 12.29 -10.82
N ASN A 487 11.98 11.49 -10.18
CA ASN A 487 10.62 11.84 -9.75
C ASN A 487 10.28 11.06 -8.48
N GLY A 488 9.15 11.40 -7.87
CA GLY A 488 8.55 10.60 -6.80
C GLY A 488 8.39 11.35 -5.48
N SER A 489 7.70 10.71 -4.55
CA SER A 489 7.43 11.24 -3.22
C SER A 489 8.08 10.37 -2.15
N ILE A 490 8.60 11.01 -1.12
CA ILE A 490 9.10 10.34 0.09
C ILE A 490 8.24 10.81 1.25
N ASP A 491 7.70 9.87 2.02
CA ASP A 491 7.07 10.12 3.31
C ASP A 491 7.90 9.45 4.41
N LEU A 492 8.49 10.27 5.26
CA LEU A 492 9.32 9.81 6.37
C LEU A 492 8.49 9.21 7.51
N ALA A 493 7.21 9.55 7.62
CA ALA A 493 6.26 9.01 8.60
C ALA A 493 6.78 8.97 10.06
N GLY A 494 7.61 9.93 10.44
CA GLY A 494 8.23 10.04 11.76
C GLY A 494 9.57 9.32 11.93
N TYR A 495 10.08 8.64 10.90
CA TYR A 495 11.30 7.87 10.94
C TYR A 495 12.51 8.61 10.33
N ASN A 496 13.70 8.01 10.49
CA ASN A 496 14.96 8.52 9.96
C ASN A 496 15.25 7.88 8.59
N LEU A 497 15.51 8.73 7.59
CA LEU A 497 16.09 8.31 6.32
C LEU A 497 17.53 8.86 6.24
N SER A 498 18.51 7.97 6.31
CA SER A 498 19.92 8.32 6.24
C SER A 498 20.50 8.03 4.86
N MET A 499 21.14 8.99 4.24
CA MET A 499 21.82 8.84 2.96
C MET A 499 23.04 9.75 2.85
N PRO A 500 24.01 9.44 1.98
CA PRO A 500 25.16 10.30 1.79
C PRO A 500 24.78 11.69 1.24
N SER A 501 23.95 11.72 0.22
CA SER A 501 23.55 12.97 -0.44
C SER A 501 22.13 12.91 -0.96
N TYR A 502 21.47 14.07 -1.01
CA TYR A 502 20.17 14.27 -1.64
C TYR A 502 20.29 15.33 -2.74
N ILE A 503 20.15 14.91 -3.98
CA ILE A 503 20.30 15.80 -5.15
C ILE A 503 18.99 15.79 -5.92
N THR A 504 18.37 16.97 -6.11
CA THR A 504 17.03 17.07 -6.69
C THR A 504 17.19 17.19 -8.20
N GLY A 505 17.73 17.21 -9.04
CA GLY A 505 17.65 17.32 -10.54
C GLY A 505 16.25 17.70 -11.08
N ALA A 506 16.03 17.56 -12.34
CA ALA A 506 14.73 17.81 -12.98
C ALA A 506 13.65 16.81 -12.53
N GLY A 507 12.36 17.14 -12.73
CA GLY A 507 11.20 16.30 -12.42
C GLY A 507 10.52 16.65 -11.10
N THR A 508 9.35 16.02 -10.85
CA THR A 508 8.52 16.31 -9.67
C THR A 508 8.91 15.43 -8.50
N LYS A 509 9.25 16.07 -7.38
CA LYS A 509 9.65 15.39 -6.14
C LYS A 509 8.96 16.04 -4.95
N ASN A 510 8.46 15.20 -4.05
CA ASN A 510 7.89 15.67 -2.80
C ASN A 510 8.54 14.94 -1.63
N LEU A 511 8.88 15.68 -0.56
CA LEU A 511 9.38 15.15 0.69
C LEU A 511 8.43 15.54 1.82
N THR A 512 7.72 14.56 2.35
CA THR A 512 6.84 14.72 3.51
C THR A 512 7.56 14.25 4.76
N PHE A 513 7.63 15.12 5.76
CA PHE A 513 8.38 14.81 6.99
C PHE A 513 7.59 14.00 7.99
N ASN A 514 6.35 14.39 8.31
CA ASN A 514 5.54 13.76 9.37
C ASN A 514 6.30 13.58 10.69
N GLY A 515 7.15 14.57 11.07
CA GLY A 515 8.02 14.48 12.25
C GLY A 515 9.32 13.71 12.04
N GLY A 516 9.55 13.15 10.87
CA GLY A 516 10.76 12.38 10.55
C GLY A 516 11.98 13.23 10.20
N THR A 517 13.12 12.57 10.07
CA THR A 517 14.41 13.20 9.76
C THR A 517 15.00 12.66 8.46
N LEU A 518 15.34 13.56 7.53
CA LEU A 518 16.26 13.27 6.44
C LEU A 518 17.68 13.56 6.89
N GLN A 519 18.50 12.53 7.10
CA GLN A 519 19.89 12.65 7.53
C GLN A 519 20.85 12.57 6.34
N ILE A 520 21.63 13.60 6.16
CA ILE A 520 22.67 13.69 5.13
C ILE A 520 24.03 13.49 5.77
N THR A 521 24.78 12.49 5.30
CA THR A 521 26.02 12.04 5.94
C THR A 521 27.28 12.38 5.15
N ASN A 522 27.18 12.86 3.91
CA ASN A 522 28.31 13.20 3.06
C ASN A 522 28.75 14.66 3.25
N ALA A 523 29.95 14.96 2.76
CA ALA A 523 30.59 16.25 2.81
C ALA A 523 30.54 16.98 1.47
N GLY A 524 30.88 18.27 1.47
CA GLY A 524 31.12 19.10 0.29
C GLY A 524 29.83 19.64 -0.36
N ALA A 525 30.00 20.19 -1.54
CA ALA A 525 28.96 20.95 -2.28
C ALA A 525 27.77 20.13 -2.76
N THR A 526 27.85 18.82 -2.72
CA THR A 526 26.82 17.89 -3.17
C THR A 526 26.11 17.16 -2.03
N ALA A 527 26.33 17.57 -0.79
CA ALA A 527 25.69 16.93 0.37
C ALA A 527 24.16 17.03 0.28
N PHE A 528 23.61 18.23 0.22
CA PHE A 528 22.22 18.49 -0.14
C PHE A 528 22.20 19.49 -1.30
N ASN A 529 21.63 19.12 -2.43
CA ASN A 529 21.67 19.97 -3.63
C ASN A 529 20.30 20.07 -4.30
N ASN A 530 19.65 21.20 -4.07
CA ASN A 530 18.42 21.62 -4.74
C ASN A 530 18.69 22.79 -5.70
N ALA A 531 19.74 22.72 -6.51
CA ALA A 531 20.05 23.78 -7.47
C ALA A 531 18.96 23.91 -8.57
N VAL A 532 18.14 22.90 -8.77
CA VAL A 532 16.97 22.90 -9.68
C VAL A 532 15.70 22.78 -8.86
N PRO A 533 15.19 23.88 -8.27
CA PRO A 533 14.05 23.83 -7.35
C PRO A 533 12.71 23.58 -8.03
N ALA A 534 12.63 23.74 -9.36
CA ALA A 534 11.40 23.49 -10.10
C ALA A 534 10.94 22.04 -9.93
N GLY A 535 9.73 21.86 -9.42
CA GLY A 535 9.16 20.53 -9.13
C GLY A 535 9.57 19.88 -7.80
N PHE A 536 10.44 20.50 -7.01
CA PHE A 536 10.72 20.02 -5.66
C PHE A 536 9.85 20.73 -4.63
N THR A 537 9.12 19.95 -3.84
CA THR A 537 8.27 20.44 -2.76
C THR A 537 8.54 19.68 -1.46
N THR A 538 8.31 20.35 -0.34
CA THR A 538 8.34 19.70 0.97
C THR A 538 7.02 19.92 1.70
N THR A 539 6.61 18.94 2.50
CA THR A 539 5.39 18.97 3.31
C THR A 539 5.76 18.65 4.76
N ALA A 540 5.32 19.46 5.72
CA ALA A 540 5.55 19.20 7.13
C ALA A 540 4.81 17.94 7.60
N GLY A 541 3.54 17.79 7.22
CA GLY A 541 2.67 16.74 7.74
C GLY A 541 2.39 16.93 9.24
N THR A 542 2.35 15.84 9.98
CA THR A 542 2.19 15.86 11.45
C THR A 542 3.57 15.95 12.12
N GLY A 543 3.73 16.85 13.09
CA GLY A 543 4.99 17.03 13.82
C GLY A 543 6.05 17.86 13.07
N THR A 544 7.16 18.11 13.74
CA THR A 544 8.26 18.91 13.21
C THR A 544 9.30 18.04 12.52
N GLY A 545 9.43 18.18 11.22
CA GLY A 545 10.42 17.49 10.42
C GLY A 545 11.81 18.12 10.52
N LYS A 546 12.83 17.35 10.18
CA LYS A 546 14.23 17.79 10.22
C LYS A 546 15.02 17.35 8.99
N ILE A 547 15.85 18.24 8.45
CA ILE A 547 16.99 17.88 7.60
C ILE A 547 18.23 18.00 8.47
N SER A 548 18.90 16.88 8.70
CA SER A 548 20.09 16.74 9.54
C SER A 548 21.34 16.68 8.68
N MET A 549 22.22 17.64 8.79
CA MET A 549 23.52 17.68 8.11
C MET A 549 24.57 17.17 9.09
N SER A 550 24.88 15.86 9.09
CA SER A 550 25.54 15.17 10.21
C SER A 550 27.03 14.85 10.00
N THR A 551 27.62 15.19 8.83
CA THR A 551 29.06 14.93 8.62
C THR A 551 29.96 15.79 9.50
N THR A 552 31.15 15.28 9.80
CA THR A 552 32.18 15.95 10.59
C THR A 552 33.06 16.94 9.80
N THR A 553 32.95 16.94 8.49
CA THR A 553 33.65 17.86 7.58
C THR A 553 32.71 18.92 7.04
N SER A 554 33.25 19.93 6.33
CA SER A 554 32.44 21.00 5.71
C SER A 554 31.44 20.41 4.72
N LYS A 555 30.20 20.88 4.80
CA LYS A 555 29.07 20.43 3.99
C LYS A 555 28.22 21.58 3.52
N THR A 556 27.67 21.46 2.32
CA THR A 556 26.83 22.51 1.73
C THR A 556 25.38 22.06 1.61
N PHE A 557 24.50 22.93 2.02
CA PHE A 557 23.07 22.87 1.75
C PHE A 557 22.75 23.86 0.61
N VAL A 558 22.61 23.35 -0.62
CA VAL A 558 22.18 24.17 -1.75
C VAL A 558 20.68 24.19 -1.79
N GLY A 559 20.08 25.27 -1.29
CA GLY A 559 18.62 25.35 -1.07
C GLY A 559 17.81 25.78 -2.28
N GLY A 560 18.42 26.37 -3.30
CA GLY A 560 17.74 26.76 -4.55
C GLY A 560 16.61 27.79 -4.41
N GLY A 561 16.48 28.45 -3.27
CA GLY A 561 15.40 29.41 -3.02
C GLY A 561 14.03 28.77 -2.71
N SER A 562 14.02 27.57 -2.22
CA SER A 562 12.79 26.81 -1.95
C SER A 562 12.28 26.99 -0.51
N THR A 563 11.00 26.60 -0.31
CA THR A 563 10.41 26.44 1.01
C THR A 563 10.61 25.03 1.52
N TYR A 564 11.25 24.91 2.67
CA TYR A 564 11.50 23.66 3.40
C TYR A 564 10.64 23.66 4.66
N ASN A 565 9.61 22.87 4.69
CA ASN A 565 8.69 22.76 5.81
C ASN A 565 9.28 21.91 6.95
N CYS A 566 10.53 22.22 7.34
CA CYS A 566 11.30 21.48 8.35
C CYS A 566 12.33 22.37 9.02
N ILE A 567 12.98 21.84 10.05
CA ILE A 567 14.18 22.43 10.66
C ILE A 567 15.42 21.97 9.87
N LEU A 568 16.26 22.88 9.44
CA LEU A 568 17.62 22.58 8.96
C LEU A 568 18.57 22.58 10.15
N SER A 569 19.26 21.47 10.40
CA SER A 569 20.13 21.30 11.56
C SER A 569 21.56 20.92 11.17
N ASN A 570 22.54 21.64 11.75
CA ASN A 570 23.93 21.22 11.73
C ASN A 570 24.18 20.24 12.88
N ASP A 571 24.18 18.94 12.58
CA ASP A 571 24.34 17.87 13.57
C ASP A 571 25.75 17.24 13.57
N GLY A 572 26.68 17.81 12.80
CA GLY A 572 28.08 17.40 12.77
C GLY A 572 29.02 18.57 12.99
N VAL A 573 30.21 18.32 13.51
CA VAL A 573 31.20 19.35 13.89
C VAL A 573 31.75 20.14 12.69
N GLY A 574 31.56 19.69 11.46
CA GLY A 574 31.93 20.41 10.24
C GLY A 574 31.12 21.66 10.01
N GLU A 575 31.66 22.61 9.26
CA GLU A 575 30.96 23.79 8.80
C GLU A 575 29.73 23.43 7.97
N LEU A 576 28.59 24.11 8.17
CA LEU A 576 27.43 24.06 7.32
C LEU A 576 27.33 25.34 6.48
N ILE A 577 27.45 25.22 5.16
CA ILE A 577 27.28 26.31 4.21
C ILE A 577 25.86 26.27 3.63
N ILE A 578 25.11 27.34 3.77
CA ILE A 578 23.73 27.46 3.27
C ILE A 578 23.71 28.44 2.11
N THR A 579 23.24 27.97 0.94
CA THR A 579 23.15 28.80 -0.28
C THR A 579 21.70 28.96 -0.73
N GLY A 580 21.43 30.05 -1.45
CA GLY A 580 20.10 30.43 -1.93
C GLY A 580 19.24 31.08 -0.85
N SER A 581 18.18 31.76 -1.25
CA SER A 581 17.22 32.44 -0.36
C SER A 581 16.08 31.46 0.00
N ASN A 582 16.14 30.83 1.17
CA ASN A 582 15.27 29.71 1.52
C ASN A 582 14.28 30.07 2.65
N VAL A 583 13.21 29.28 2.75
CA VAL A 583 12.25 29.34 3.85
C VAL A 583 12.32 28.02 4.63
N PHE A 584 12.55 28.08 5.95
CA PHE A 584 12.57 26.92 6.87
C PHE A 584 11.57 27.11 8.00
N LEU A 585 11.14 26.04 8.65
CA LEU A 585 10.55 26.15 9.99
C LEU A 585 11.57 26.72 10.99
N GLY A 586 12.83 26.29 10.88
CA GLY A 586 13.90 26.82 11.72
C GLY A 586 15.27 26.38 11.27
N ILE A 587 16.28 26.98 11.91
CA ILE A 587 17.68 26.53 11.83
C ILE A 587 18.12 26.14 13.22
N ALA A 588 18.91 25.05 13.33
CA ALA A 588 19.38 24.52 14.60
C ALA A 588 20.82 23.95 14.48
N ASN A 589 21.42 23.63 15.62
CA ASN A 589 22.60 22.78 15.74
C ASN A 589 22.44 21.85 16.95
N THR A 590 23.12 20.73 16.93
CA THR A 590 23.19 19.82 18.09
C THR A 590 24.61 19.69 18.68
N VAL A 591 25.59 20.25 18.00
CA VAL A 591 27.00 20.20 18.39
C VAL A 591 27.59 21.62 18.42
N SER A 592 28.56 21.85 19.28
CA SER A 592 29.36 23.09 19.40
C SER A 592 30.80 22.74 19.81
N PRO A 593 31.83 23.45 19.33
CA PRO A 593 31.76 24.60 18.41
C PRO A 593 31.47 24.13 16.97
N VAL A 594 30.70 24.91 16.22
CA VAL A 594 30.48 24.70 14.80
C VAL A 594 30.36 26.05 14.07
N THR A 595 30.53 26.03 12.76
CA THR A 595 30.28 27.18 11.89
C THR A 595 29.05 26.94 11.03
N ILE A 596 28.17 27.94 10.91
CA ILE A 596 27.10 28.02 9.94
C ILE A 596 27.37 29.26 9.09
N THR A 597 27.65 29.03 7.82
CA THR A 597 28.00 30.10 6.86
C THR A 597 26.86 30.26 5.86
N PHE A 598 26.40 31.47 5.69
CA PHE A 598 25.38 31.82 4.69
C PHE A 598 26.01 32.47 3.46
N THR A 599 25.46 32.21 2.30
CA THR A 599 25.88 33.00 1.11
C THR A 599 25.40 34.44 1.26
N GLY A 600 26.33 35.40 1.12
CA GLY A 600 26.01 36.82 1.16
C GLY A 600 24.99 37.24 0.10
N GLY A 601 24.16 38.21 0.45
CA GLY A 601 23.05 38.67 -0.38
C GLY A 601 21.82 37.73 -0.37
N THR A 602 21.89 36.54 0.27
CA THR A 602 20.73 35.62 0.39
C THR A 602 19.93 35.89 1.65
N THR A 603 18.67 35.48 1.62
CA THR A 603 17.73 35.61 2.74
C THR A 603 17.24 34.23 3.20
N GLN A 604 17.43 33.94 4.48
CA GLN A 604 16.84 32.78 5.12
C GLN A 604 15.63 33.21 5.94
N THR A 605 14.44 32.75 5.55
CA THR A 605 13.19 33.04 6.24
C THR A 605 12.85 31.89 7.18
N LEU A 606 12.69 32.19 8.48
CA LEU A 606 12.35 31.22 9.51
C LEU A 606 10.91 31.42 9.95
N SER A 607 10.07 30.39 9.82
CA SER A 607 8.64 30.48 10.13
C SER A 607 8.30 30.00 11.56
N SER A 608 9.22 29.38 12.30
CA SER A 608 8.94 28.83 13.63
C SER A 608 10.07 29.05 14.65
N SER A 609 11.33 28.75 14.33
CA SER A 609 12.38 28.73 15.35
C SER A 609 13.76 29.12 14.84
N PHE A 610 14.56 29.66 15.74
CA PHE A 610 16.01 29.81 15.60
C PHE A 610 16.65 29.15 16.84
N ASN A 611 17.08 27.90 16.70
CA ASN A 611 17.62 27.08 17.80
C ASN A 611 19.11 26.84 17.62
N VAL A 612 19.83 27.89 17.26
CA VAL A 612 21.29 27.85 17.14
C VAL A 612 21.90 28.40 18.42
N ALA A 613 22.67 27.59 19.13
CA ALA A 613 23.35 27.98 20.36
C ALA A 613 24.65 27.21 20.55
N GLY A 614 25.62 27.90 21.14
CA GLY A 614 26.86 27.29 21.63
C GLY A 614 26.79 26.93 23.10
N THR A 615 27.96 26.68 23.70
CA THR A 615 28.15 26.51 25.13
C THR A 615 29.35 27.33 25.59
N ALA A 616 29.51 27.50 26.90
CA ALA A 616 30.63 28.26 27.45
C ALA A 616 31.97 27.72 26.93
N GLY A 617 32.75 28.57 26.31
CA GLY A 617 34.01 28.21 25.67
C GLY A 617 33.93 27.58 24.28
N ASN A 618 32.71 27.23 23.80
CA ASN A 618 32.48 26.61 22.51
C ASN A 618 31.41 27.40 21.71
N LEU A 619 31.83 28.53 21.14
CA LEU A 619 30.93 29.39 20.38
C LEU A 619 30.51 28.74 19.07
N VAL A 620 29.24 28.94 18.67
CA VAL A 620 28.80 28.70 17.30
C VAL A 620 29.05 29.96 16.49
N THR A 621 29.78 29.81 15.37
CA THR A 621 30.06 30.92 14.46
C THR A 621 28.95 31.02 13.41
N LEU A 622 28.35 32.22 13.32
CA LEU A 622 27.45 32.59 12.23
C LEU A 622 28.14 33.65 11.39
N ASN A 623 28.35 33.36 10.13
CA ASN A 623 28.98 34.34 9.22
C ASN A 623 28.38 34.27 7.82
N SER A 624 28.81 35.17 6.94
CA SER A 624 28.46 35.07 5.54
C SER A 624 29.72 35.06 4.64
N THR A 625 29.56 34.54 3.45
CA THR A 625 30.62 34.51 2.42
C THR A 625 30.07 35.04 1.09
N PRO A 626 30.83 35.97 0.40
CA PRO A 626 32.10 36.52 0.79
C PRO A 626 32.02 37.46 2.01
N VAL A 627 33.09 37.55 2.75
CA VAL A 627 33.22 38.45 3.91
C VAL A 627 32.89 39.88 3.53
N GLY A 628 32.16 40.57 4.39
CA GLY A 628 31.66 41.94 4.14
C GLY A 628 30.32 42.03 3.41
N THR A 629 29.83 40.94 2.82
CA THR A 629 28.53 40.89 2.18
C THR A 629 27.52 40.19 3.12
N LYS A 630 26.55 40.96 3.61
CA LYS A 630 25.60 40.42 4.59
C LYS A 630 24.67 39.38 4.01
N ALA A 631 24.46 38.27 4.72
CA ALA A 631 23.28 37.44 4.58
C ALA A 631 22.14 37.92 5.48
N THR A 632 20.90 37.69 5.12
CA THR A 632 19.75 38.13 5.87
C THR A 632 19.03 36.94 6.53
N ILE A 633 18.75 36.99 7.80
CA ILE A 633 17.88 36.07 8.53
C ILE A 633 16.60 36.80 8.91
N VAL A 634 15.47 36.29 8.41
CA VAL A 634 14.14 36.85 8.64
C VAL A 634 13.33 35.84 9.44
N ARG A 635 12.61 36.32 10.45
CA ARG A 635 11.55 35.52 11.10
C ARG A 635 10.19 35.96 10.58
N SER A 636 9.46 35.07 9.93
CA SER A 636 8.07 35.24 9.58
C SER A 636 7.23 34.41 10.53
N TYR A 637 6.28 34.99 11.19
CA TYR A 637 5.47 34.31 12.18
C TYR A 637 4.07 33.99 11.71
N ALA A 638 3.69 32.72 11.95
CA ALA A 638 2.35 32.35 12.34
C ALA A 638 2.49 31.56 13.64
N ALA A 639 2.14 32.21 14.73
CA ALA A 639 1.85 31.69 16.06
C ALA A 639 2.96 30.93 16.84
N THR A 640 2.98 31.27 18.10
CA THR A 640 3.35 30.49 19.28
C THR A 640 4.82 30.24 19.59
N THR A 641 5.18 30.78 20.75
CA THR A 641 6.25 30.25 21.63
C THR A 641 7.61 30.09 21.02
N LYS A 642 8.48 31.05 21.07
CA LYS A 642 9.85 30.71 21.42
C LYS A 642 10.72 31.88 21.85
N THR A 643 11.48 31.57 22.84
CA THR A 643 12.66 32.23 23.38
C THR A 643 13.43 32.97 22.30
N LEU A 644 13.56 34.28 22.45
CA LEU A 644 14.37 35.13 21.58
C LEU A 644 15.87 35.04 21.87
N PHE A 645 16.30 34.03 22.61
CA PHE A 645 17.65 34.00 23.11
C PHE A 645 18.42 32.84 22.46
N SER A 646 19.51 33.20 21.80
CA SER A 646 20.63 32.31 21.52
C SER A 646 21.81 32.79 22.32
N SER A 647 22.53 31.85 22.88
CA SER A 647 23.69 32.12 23.71
C SER A 647 24.95 31.53 23.09
N TYR A 648 26.09 32.14 23.37
CA TYR A 648 27.38 31.65 22.92
C TYR A 648 27.54 31.58 21.40
N LEU A 649 27.12 32.64 20.73
CA LEU A 649 27.33 32.82 19.29
C LEU A 649 28.45 33.82 19.02
N SER A 650 29.17 33.61 17.92
CA SER A 650 30.03 34.62 17.29
C SER A 650 29.41 35.00 15.95
N ILE A 651 28.98 36.25 15.76
CA ILE A 651 28.15 36.65 14.64
C ILE A 651 28.84 37.75 13.83
N THR A 652 29.00 37.53 12.52
CA THR A 652 29.64 38.46 11.59
C THR A 652 28.89 38.49 10.26
N ASP A 653 28.67 39.66 9.67
CA ASP A 653 28.07 39.87 8.36
C ASP A 653 26.63 39.33 8.25
N ILE A 654 25.84 39.41 9.30
CA ILE A 654 24.46 38.97 9.31
C ILE A 654 23.52 40.17 9.51
N SER A 655 22.48 40.23 8.66
CA SER A 655 21.34 41.14 8.81
C SER A 655 20.16 40.38 9.40
N PHE A 656 19.76 40.74 10.58
CA PHE A 656 18.58 40.19 11.24
C PHE A 656 17.39 41.11 10.97
N ASN A 657 16.48 40.69 10.10
CA ASN A 657 15.29 41.48 9.79
C ASN A 657 14.03 40.84 10.35
N PRO A 658 13.12 41.61 10.95
CA PRO A 658 11.74 41.19 11.02
C PRO A 658 11.17 41.13 9.60
N SER A 659 10.16 40.29 9.35
CA SER A 659 9.54 40.12 8.05
C SER A 659 9.19 41.49 7.40
N PRO A 660 9.51 41.72 6.13
CA PRO A 660 9.19 42.98 5.45
C PRO A 660 7.70 43.20 5.24
N THR A 661 6.82 42.25 5.52
CA THR A 661 5.36 42.34 5.35
C THR A 661 4.63 42.21 6.67
N GLY A 662 4.74 43.20 7.54
CA GLY A 662 3.68 43.52 8.49
C GLY A 662 3.36 42.52 9.62
N SER A 663 4.23 41.62 9.95
CA SER A 663 4.05 40.78 11.16
C SER A 663 5.05 41.20 12.23
N ALA A 664 4.56 41.43 13.40
CA ALA A 664 5.18 41.84 14.66
C ALA A 664 6.70 42.09 14.65
N PRO A 665 7.15 43.23 15.11
CA PRO A 665 8.55 43.55 15.23
C PRO A 665 9.17 42.72 16.35
N TRP A 666 9.95 41.71 15.93
CA TRP A 666 10.83 41.02 16.84
C TRP A 666 12.18 41.69 16.79
N VAL A 667 12.73 42.02 17.95
CA VAL A 667 14.13 42.39 18.06
C VAL A 667 14.94 41.08 18.26
N TRP A 668 15.93 40.86 17.41
CA TRP A 668 16.93 39.86 17.65
C TRP A 668 17.83 40.37 18.79
N TYR A 669 17.72 39.76 19.96
CA TYR A 669 18.49 40.13 21.13
C TYR A 669 19.46 39.00 21.46
N PHE A 670 20.73 39.32 21.48
CA PHE A 670 21.82 38.46 21.86
C PHE A 670 22.43 38.92 23.20
N ASP A 671 22.44 38.04 24.18
CA ASP A 671 22.93 38.32 25.53
C ASP A 671 24.48 38.55 25.55
N SER A 672 25.02 38.81 26.72
CA SER A 672 26.45 39.07 26.89
C SER A 672 27.38 37.88 26.64
N THR A 673 26.82 36.67 26.44
CA THR A 673 27.58 35.48 26.05
C THR A 673 27.90 35.45 24.56
N ASN A 674 27.29 36.33 23.77
CA ASN A 674 27.46 36.41 22.34
C ASN A 674 28.52 37.43 21.94
N VAL A 675 29.26 37.13 20.89
CA VAL A 675 30.31 38.01 20.35
C VAL A 675 29.78 38.70 19.08
N ASN A 676 29.79 40.03 19.06
CA ASN A 676 29.55 40.79 17.85
C ASN A 676 30.86 40.90 17.03
N GLY A 677 30.99 40.04 16.00
CA GLY A 677 32.15 40.01 15.10
C GLY A 677 32.18 41.20 14.12
N GLY A 678 31.16 42.04 14.13
CA GLY A 678 31.06 43.23 13.28
C GLY A 678 30.21 43.08 12.01
N ASN A 679 29.87 44.22 11.42
CA ASN A 679 29.05 44.35 10.19
C ASN A 679 27.66 43.66 10.28
N ASN A 680 27.12 43.53 11.52
CA ASN A 680 25.76 43.01 11.72
C ASN A 680 24.72 44.13 11.67
N LEU A 681 23.47 43.79 11.30
CA LEU A 681 22.35 44.74 11.22
C LEU A 681 21.10 44.11 11.85
N GLY A 682 20.28 44.92 12.51
CA GLY A 682 18.99 44.52 13.03
C GLY A 682 19.02 43.61 14.27
N ALA A 683 20.17 43.46 14.90
CA ALA A 683 20.36 42.74 16.15
C ALA A 683 20.84 43.68 17.25
N VAL A 684 20.42 43.47 18.47
CA VAL A 684 20.92 44.10 19.66
C VAL A 684 21.82 43.12 20.40
N PHE A 685 23.07 43.49 20.58
CA PHE A 685 24.01 42.73 21.41
C PHE A 685 24.10 43.45 22.79
N ALA A 686 23.87 42.72 23.85
CA ALA A 686 23.99 43.24 25.20
C ALA A 686 25.46 43.53 25.56
N ASN A 687 25.84 44.79 25.48
CA ASN A 687 27.10 45.27 26.07
C ASN A 687 26.87 45.54 27.55
N ASN A 688 27.25 44.69 28.45
CA ASN A 688 27.41 44.82 29.90
C ASN A 688 26.43 45.68 30.73
N THR A 689 25.37 46.22 30.16
CA THR A 689 24.19 46.76 30.84
C THR A 689 23.06 45.78 30.57
N ASN A 690 23.13 44.65 31.20
CA ASN A 690 22.28 43.51 31.04
C ASN A 690 20.79 43.90 31.21
N THR A 691 20.02 43.79 30.12
CA THR A 691 18.55 43.78 30.21
C THR A 691 18.06 42.37 29.97
N THR A 692 17.42 41.75 30.91
CA THR A 692 16.79 40.45 30.80
C THR A 692 15.35 40.59 30.33
N ILE A 693 14.93 39.76 29.41
CA ILE A 693 13.58 39.78 28.87
C ILE A 693 12.98 38.38 28.94
N TYR A 694 11.89 38.22 29.67
CA TYR A 694 11.05 37.04 29.61
C TYR A 694 9.83 37.31 28.77
N GLN A 695 9.52 36.35 27.90
CA GLN A 695 8.30 36.34 27.10
C GLN A 695 7.45 35.16 27.47
N ILE A 696 6.23 35.33 27.86
CA ILE A 696 5.29 34.29 28.22
C ILE A 696 4.12 34.34 27.22
N THR A 697 3.99 33.28 26.43
CA THR A 697 3.00 33.20 25.34
C THR A 697 2.07 31.98 25.49
N GLN A 698 2.34 31.07 26.41
CA GLN A 698 1.44 29.93 26.63
C GLN A 698 0.11 30.45 27.20
N THR A 699 -0.97 30.25 26.46
CA THR A 699 -2.31 30.68 26.89
C THR A 699 -2.79 29.86 28.09
N GLY A 700 -3.54 30.55 28.96
CA GLY A 700 -4.06 29.96 30.20
C GLY A 700 -3.26 30.36 31.41
N SER A 701 -3.64 29.80 32.55
CA SER A 701 -3.04 30.12 33.86
C SER A 701 -1.67 29.44 34.03
N GLY A 702 -0.77 30.16 34.66
CA GLY A 702 0.60 29.69 34.96
C GLY A 702 1.22 30.45 36.09
N THR A 703 2.46 30.13 36.42
CA THR A 703 3.25 30.86 37.41
C THR A 703 4.60 31.21 36.83
N TRP A 704 5.13 32.35 37.21
CA TRP A 704 6.50 32.79 36.96
C TRP A 704 7.23 32.95 38.27
N THR A 705 8.32 32.25 38.43
CA THR A 705 9.19 32.41 39.65
C THR A 705 10.14 33.57 39.43
N VAL A 706 10.17 34.47 40.34
CA VAL A 706 11.02 35.68 40.32
C VAL A 706 12.49 35.26 40.44
N PRO A 707 13.32 35.52 39.42
CA PRO A 707 14.73 35.10 39.43
C PRO A 707 15.56 35.83 40.52
N SER A 708 16.67 35.23 40.92
CA SER A 708 17.54 35.81 41.97
C SER A 708 18.22 37.11 41.57
N ASP A 709 18.33 37.38 40.29
CA ASP A 709 18.90 38.58 39.69
C ASP A 709 17.86 39.66 39.31
N PHE A 710 16.59 39.44 39.64
CA PHE A 710 15.50 40.34 39.29
C PHE A 710 15.65 41.68 39.98
N ASN A 711 15.69 42.76 39.20
CA ASN A 711 15.83 44.10 39.71
C ASN A 711 14.46 44.69 40.10
N LEU A 712 14.24 44.85 41.40
CA LEU A 712 12.98 45.33 41.96
C LEU A 712 12.67 46.80 41.65
N THR A 713 13.65 47.59 41.28
CA THR A 713 13.53 49.05 41.05
C THR A 713 13.70 49.43 39.56
N ASN A 714 14.13 48.50 38.73
CA ASN A 714 14.30 48.74 37.31
C ASN A 714 13.76 47.56 36.50
N ASN A 715 12.43 47.44 36.46
CA ASN A 715 11.75 46.41 35.72
C ASN A 715 10.43 46.94 35.14
N ASN A 716 9.97 46.36 34.07
CA ASN A 716 8.70 46.64 33.45
C ASN A 716 7.99 45.32 33.06
N VAL A 717 6.72 45.16 33.38
CA VAL A 717 5.88 44.08 32.91
C VAL A 717 4.88 44.60 31.91
N TYR A 718 4.85 44.03 30.75
CA TYR A 718 4.00 44.43 29.62
C TYR A 718 2.99 43.32 29.35
N LEU A 719 1.71 43.66 29.30
CA LEU A 719 0.60 42.74 29.13
C LEU A 719 -0.20 43.09 27.90
N TRP A 720 -0.47 42.13 27.07
CA TRP A 720 -1.45 42.26 25.99
C TRP A 720 -2.55 41.21 26.18
N GLY A 721 -3.83 41.65 26.06
CA GLY A 721 -4.99 40.79 26.03
C GLY A 721 -5.12 40.06 24.71
N GLY A 722 -5.75 38.89 24.72
CA GLY A 722 -6.14 38.19 23.49
C GLY A 722 -7.21 38.99 22.74
N ALA A 723 -7.13 39.06 21.42
CA ALA A 723 -8.09 39.74 20.58
C ALA A 723 -9.33 38.92 20.27
N GLY A 724 -10.40 39.57 19.89
CA GLY A 724 -11.64 38.95 19.45
C GLY A 724 -11.54 38.35 18.07
N GLY A 725 -12.25 37.24 17.81
CA GLY A 725 -12.46 36.68 16.47
C GLY A 725 -13.55 37.48 15.71
N GLY A 726 -13.39 37.57 14.40
CA GLY A 726 -14.41 38.16 13.53
C GLY A 726 -15.60 37.25 13.31
N ALA A 727 -16.75 37.80 12.96
CA ALA A 727 -17.95 37.04 12.64
C ALA A 727 -17.91 36.50 11.20
N GLY A 728 -18.57 35.41 10.95
CA GLY A 728 -18.81 34.90 9.60
C GLY A 728 -19.76 35.78 8.81
N GLY A 729 -19.53 35.89 7.50
CA GLY A 729 -20.51 36.44 6.58
C GLY A 729 -21.76 35.57 6.50
N GLY A 730 -22.89 36.13 6.05
CA GLY A 730 -24.10 35.35 6.02
C GLY A 730 -25.24 35.93 5.23
N GLY A 731 -26.41 35.32 5.36
CA GLY A 731 -27.64 35.74 4.75
C GLY A 731 -28.66 34.62 4.58
N GLY A 732 -29.85 35.00 4.15
CA GLY A 732 -30.92 34.09 3.72
C GLY A 732 -30.98 34.00 2.20
N THR A 733 -32.08 33.50 1.65
CA THR A 733 -32.28 33.33 0.23
C THR A 733 -32.21 34.59 -0.58
N THR A 734 -32.58 35.75 0.02
CA THR A 734 -32.68 37.04 -0.65
C THR A 734 -31.86 38.17 0.00
N THR A 735 -31.09 37.86 1.03
CA THR A 735 -30.30 38.90 1.74
C THR A 735 -28.86 38.43 1.95
N ARG A 736 -27.88 39.34 1.87
CA ARG A 736 -26.47 39.12 2.18
C ARG A 736 -25.97 40.12 3.20
N ARG A 737 -25.04 39.66 4.06
CA ARG A 737 -24.52 40.44 5.18
C ARG A 737 -23.04 40.17 5.37
N GLY A 738 -22.24 41.19 5.54
CA GLY A 738 -20.86 41.06 6.00
C GLY A 738 -20.80 40.85 7.51
N GLY A 739 -19.92 39.97 7.97
CA GLY A 739 -19.58 39.79 9.38
C GLY A 739 -18.76 40.97 9.91
N GLY A 740 -18.95 41.39 11.15
CA GLY A 740 -18.09 42.36 11.79
C GLY A 740 -16.72 41.80 12.17
N GLY A 741 -15.68 42.61 12.13
CA GLY A 741 -14.34 42.23 12.61
C GLY A 741 -14.28 42.16 14.14
N GLY A 742 -13.39 41.36 14.71
CA GLY A 742 -13.10 41.29 16.15
C GLY A 742 -12.32 42.50 16.65
N GLY A 743 -12.49 42.88 17.92
CA GLY A 743 -11.70 43.93 18.55
C GLY A 743 -10.27 43.51 18.89
N GLY A 744 -9.33 44.44 18.87
CA GLY A 744 -7.96 44.21 19.31
C GLY A 744 -7.86 44.08 20.84
N GLY A 745 -6.85 43.39 21.37
CA GLY A 745 -6.59 43.26 22.81
C GLY A 745 -6.08 44.55 23.43
N GLY A 746 -6.43 44.81 24.70
CA GLY A 746 -5.93 45.93 25.50
C GLY A 746 -4.44 45.76 25.86
N PHE A 747 -3.83 46.86 26.28
CA PHE A 747 -2.43 46.91 26.71
C PHE A 747 -2.32 47.50 28.11
N THR A 748 -1.51 46.82 28.97
CA THR A 748 -1.21 47.28 30.32
C THR A 748 0.30 47.23 30.56
N LEU A 749 0.87 48.33 30.99
CA LEU A 749 2.27 48.45 31.43
C LEU A 749 2.30 48.53 32.96
N VAL A 750 3.12 47.73 33.60
CA VAL A 750 3.38 47.74 35.01
C VAL A 750 4.85 48.10 35.22
N PRO A 751 5.20 49.37 35.45
CA PRO A 751 6.57 49.77 35.70
C PRO A 751 6.95 49.47 37.15
N ASN A 752 8.20 49.08 37.33
CA ASN A 752 8.82 48.81 38.64
C ASN A 752 7.97 47.91 39.53
N PHE A 753 7.54 46.77 38.96
CA PHE A 753 6.74 45.78 39.67
C PHE A 753 7.44 45.31 40.94
N ALA A 754 6.83 45.60 42.07
CA ALA A 754 7.39 45.25 43.40
C ALA A 754 6.97 43.84 43.77
N THR A 755 7.99 43.02 44.08
CA THR A 755 7.81 41.61 44.45
C THR A 755 8.98 41.13 45.31
N THR A 756 9.05 39.85 45.61
CA THR A 756 10.18 39.26 46.37
C THR A 756 10.87 38.23 45.46
N VAL A 757 12.17 38.25 45.44
CA VAL A 757 12.98 37.22 44.73
C VAL A 757 12.60 35.80 45.23
N GLY A 758 12.44 34.86 44.28
CA GLY A 758 12.02 33.50 44.56
C GLY A 758 10.52 33.32 44.75
N SER A 759 9.74 34.39 44.80
CA SER A 759 8.26 34.27 44.86
C SER A 759 7.67 33.80 43.52
N SER A 760 6.55 33.13 43.59
CA SER A 760 5.79 32.70 42.40
C SER A 760 4.68 33.68 42.11
N ILE A 761 4.74 34.31 40.97
CA ILE A 761 3.73 35.22 40.45
C ILE A 761 2.70 34.46 39.61
N ILE A 762 1.46 34.50 40.05
CA ILE A 762 0.36 33.86 39.29
C ILE A 762 -0.02 34.78 38.11
N LEU A 763 -0.11 34.20 36.96
CA LEU A 763 -0.44 34.88 35.72
C LEU A 763 -1.41 34.07 34.86
N SER A 764 -2.01 34.72 33.89
CA SER A 764 -2.75 34.05 32.82
C SER A 764 -2.57 34.83 31.53
N VAL A 765 -2.23 34.11 30.46
CA VAL A 765 -2.17 34.70 29.11
C VAL A 765 -3.49 34.42 28.40
N GLY A 766 -4.11 35.48 27.91
CA GLY A 766 -5.40 35.41 27.24
C GLY A 766 -5.33 34.71 25.87
N ALA A 767 -6.22 33.77 25.64
CA ALA A 767 -6.41 33.18 24.32
C ALA A 767 -7.08 34.17 23.34
N GLY A 768 -6.74 34.11 22.09
CA GLY A 768 -7.49 34.79 21.02
C GLY A 768 -8.87 34.18 20.84
N GLY A 769 -9.83 34.96 20.43
CA GLY A 769 -11.17 34.48 20.10
C GLY A 769 -11.21 33.75 18.76
N ASN A 770 -11.99 32.69 18.68
CA ASN A 770 -12.21 31.98 17.42
C ASN A 770 -13.04 32.79 16.44
N GLY A 771 -12.76 32.65 15.14
CA GLY A 771 -13.61 33.19 14.10
C GLY A 771 -14.97 32.47 14.05
N GLY A 772 -16.01 33.22 13.69
CA GLY A 772 -17.38 32.74 13.57
C GLY A 772 -17.56 31.88 12.31
N ALA A 773 -18.33 30.82 12.43
CA ALA A 773 -18.80 30.05 11.26
C ALA A 773 -19.71 30.95 10.39
N VAL A 774 -20.01 30.55 9.16
CA VAL A 774 -21.01 31.24 8.33
C VAL A 774 -22.31 31.44 9.11
N ASN A 775 -22.84 32.67 9.10
CA ASN A 775 -23.95 33.12 9.93
C ASN A 775 -23.67 33.07 11.45
N GLY A 776 -22.46 32.90 11.87
CA GLY A 776 -22.07 32.81 13.28
C GLY A 776 -21.24 33.99 13.78
N ASN A 777 -21.42 34.38 15.03
CA ASN A 777 -20.58 35.37 15.71
C ASN A 777 -19.18 34.79 15.94
N GLY A 778 -18.17 35.64 15.93
CA GLY A 778 -16.88 35.30 16.51
C GLY A 778 -16.99 35.10 18.03
N THR A 779 -15.90 34.75 18.69
CA THR A 779 -15.83 34.72 20.16
C THR A 779 -14.90 35.83 20.64
N ALA A 780 -15.15 36.33 21.85
CA ALA A 780 -14.27 37.32 22.47
C ALA A 780 -12.91 36.70 22.83
N GLY A 781 -11.85 37.45 22.74
CA GLY A 781 -10.57 37.11 23.33
C GLY A 781 -10.61 37.12 24.85
N SER A 782 -9.70 36.39 25.48
CA SER A 782 -9.59 36.38 26.94
C SER A 782 -8.60 37.48 27.44
N SER A 783 -8.79 37.89 28.66
CA SER A 783 -7.87 38.85 29.31
C SER A 783 -6.54 38.16 29.65
N THR A 784 -5.45 38.92 29.55
CA THR A 784 -4.15 38.55 30.12
C THR A 784 -4.03 39.18 31.50
N THR A 785 -3.64 38.39 32.47
CA THR A 785 -3.54 38.85 33.87
C THR A 785 -2.15 38.60 34.46
N TRP A 786 -1.76 39.45 35.38
CA TRP A 786 -0.49 39.37 36.11
C TRP A 786 -0.74 39.60 37.60
N ASN A 787 0.00 38.87 38.45
CA ASN A 787 -0.06 38.93 39.92
C ASN A 787 -1.47 38.70 40.46
N SER A 788 -2.01 37.54 40.22
CA SER A 788 -3.37 37.14 40.65
C SER A 788 -4.45 38.13 40.20
N SER A 789 -4.34 38.62 38.95
CA SER A 789 -5.25 39.61 38.34
C SER A 789 -5.19 41.03 38.95
N ALA A 790 -4.16 41.36 39.75
CA ALA A 790 -3.91 42.74 40.17
C ALA A 790 -3.72 43.71 38.98
N TYR A 791 -3.18 43.16 37.89
CA TYR A 791 -2.99 43.88 36.62
C TYR A 791 -3.61 43.04 35.51
N THR A 792 -4.36 43.73 34.67
CA THR A 792 -5.13 43.08 33.60
C THR A 792 -5.04 43.88 32.30
N ALA A 793 -4.80 43.16 31.20
CA ALA A 793 -5.03 43.65 29.85
C ALA A 793 -6.25 42.88 29.30
N GLY A 794 -7.33 43.59 29.07
CA GLY A 794 -8.60 43.02 28.66
C GLY A 794 -8.58 42.41 27.26
N GLY A 795 -9.33 41.37 27.08
CA GLY A 795 -9.54 40.74 25.76
C GLY A 795 -10.42 41.59 24.86
N GLY A 796 -10.18 41.54 23.56
CA GLY A 796 -11.01 42.19 22.54
C GLY A 796 -12.36 41.49 22.37
N GLY A 797 -13.41 42.29 22.08
CA GLY A 797 -14.76 41.79 21.86
C GLY A 797 -14.91 41.02 20.55
N ALA A 798 -15.88 40.15 20.53
CA ALA A 798 -16.24 39.35 19.33
C ALA A 798 -16.84 40.26 18.23
N GLY A 799 -16.51 39.99 16.98
CA GLY A 799 -17.30 40.47 15.86
C GLY A 799 -18.67 39.77 15.83
N LEU A 800 -19.71 40.52 15.49
CA LEU A 800 -21.08 40.02 15.47
C LEU A 800 -21.61 39.93 14.04
N THR A 801 -22.44 38.92 13.77
CA THR A 801 -23.19 38.83 12.52
C THR A 801 -24.30 39.84 12.49
N GLY A 802 -24.59 40.39 11.30
CA GLY A 802 -25.76 41.24 11.10
C GLY A 802 -27.10 40.47 11.20
N SER A 803 -28.22 41.20 11.48
CA SER A 803 -29.60 40.72 11.31
C SER A 803 -30.14 41.08 9.93
N SER A 804 -31.38 40.71 9.59
CA SER A 804 -32.00 41.01 8.28
C SER A 804 -32.06 42.51 7.92
N SER A 805 -31.91 43.40 8.90
CA SER A 805 -31.97 44.86 8.72
C SER A 805 -30.74 45.60 9.28
N ILE A 806 -29.82 44.93 9.92
CA ILE A 806 -28.67 45.53 10.63
C ILE A 806 -27.38 44.92 10.13
N GLN A 807 -26.38 45.74 9.83
CA GLN A 807 -25.01 45.31 9.49
C GLN A 807 -24.36 44.57 10.67
N GLY A 808 -23.40 43.66 10.38
CA GLY A 808 -22.61 43.03 11.44
C GLY A 808 -21.80 44.06 12.21
N ALA A 809 -21.92 44.06 13.53
CA ALA A 809 -21.17 45.00 14.36
C ALA A 809 -19.74 44.52 14.60
N GLY A 810 -18.79 45.43 14.57
CA GLY A 810 -17.42 45.13 14.99
C GLY A 810 -17.33 44.93 16.51
N GLY A 811 -16.42 44.06 16.95
CA GLY A 811 -16.16 43.83 18.38
C GLY A 811 -15.48 45.01 19.03
N ALA A 812 -15.84 45.30 20.28
CA ALA A 812 -15.18 46.36 21.05
C ALA A 812 -13.70 46.03 21.28
N GLY A 813 -12.83 47.03 21.29
CA GLY A 813 -11.44 46.88 21.71
C GLY A 813 -11.34 46.49 23.19
N GLY A 814 -10.37 45.66 23.53
CA GLY A 814 -10.06 45.24 24.90
C GLY A 814 -9.60 46.46 25.74
N THR A 815 -10.02 46.50 26.98
CA THR A 815 -9.58 47.53 27.91
C THR A 815 -8.17 47.27 28.43
N GLY A 816 -7.34 48.29 28.48
CA GLY A 816 -6.03 48.23 29.16
C GLY A 816 -5.89 49.36 30.12
N SER A 817 -5.15 49.20 31.23
CA SER A 817 -4.89 50.26 32.15
C SER A 817 -4.01 51.37 31.55
N THR A 818 -3.24 51.08 30.54
CA THR A 818 -2.40 52.02 29.80
C THR A 818 -3.08 52.45 28.50
N TYR A 819 -3.44 51.52 27.63
CA TYR A 819 -4.11 51.79 26.36
C TYR A 819 -5.09 50.68 25.96
N ASN A 820 -6.19 51.08 25.38
CA ASN A 820 -7.21 50.18 24.85
C ASN A 820 -6.82 49.64 23.48
N GLY A 821 -7.30 48.45 23.13
CA GLY A 821 -7.31 47.93 21.77
C GLY A 821 -8.29 48.70 20.90
N GLY A 822 -8.09 48.66 19.59
CA GLY A 822 -9.02 49.22 18.61
C GLY A 822 -10.28 48.37 18.47
N ALA A 823 -11.42 48.97 18.20
CA ALA A 823 -12.64 48.28 17.85
C ALA A 823 -12.51 47.64 16.46
N GLY A 824 -13.16 46.50 16.25
CA GLY A 824 -13.33 45.91 14.92
C GLY A 824 -14.26 46.78 14.05
N GLY A 825 -14.10 46.73 12.74
CA GLY A 825 -14.97 47.36 11.76
C GLY A 825 -16.31 46.63 11.61
N GLY A 826 -17.37 47.37 11.29
CA GLY A 826 -18.65 46.74 10.94
C GLY A 826 -18.59 46.01 9.61
N GLY A 827 -19.35 44.96 9.45
CA GLY A 827 -19.57 44.29 8.15
C GLY A 827 -20.38 45.21 7.21
N GLY A 828 -20.34 44.95 5.93
CA GLY A 828 -21.21 45.61 4.96
C GLY A 828 -22.69 45.45 5.30
N ALA A 829 -23.48 46.52 5.10
CA ALA A 829 -24.91 46.55 5.42
C ALA A 829 -25.67 45.42 4.66
N SER A 830 -26.81 45.01 5.24
CA SER A 830 -27.70 44.07 4.58
C SER A 830 -28.25 44.62 3.27
N VAL A 831 -28.10 43.87 2.16
CA VAL A 831 -28.66 44.22 0.85
C VAL A 831 -29.73 43.17 0.50
N SER A 832 -30.90 43.70 0.08
CA SER A 832 -32.04 42.87 -0.35
C SER A 832 -32.54 43.31 -1.72
N GLY A 833 -33.10 42.43 -2.51
CA GLY A 833 -33.87 42.76 -3.72
C GLY A 833 -33.17 42.59 -5.07
N GLY A 834 -32.11 41.83 -5.22
CA GLY A 834 -31.44 41.53 -6.51
C GLY A 834 -31.01 40.10 -6.66
N THR A 835 -30.83 39.66 -7.91
CA THR A 835 -30.29 38.32 -8.19
C THR A 835 -28.79 38.26 -7.96
N GLN A 836 -28.13 39.36 -7.73
CA GLN A 836 -26.67 39.47 -7.55
C GLN A 836 -26.36 40.50 -6.50
N ILE A 837 -26.16 40.08 -5.26
CA ILE A 837 -25.94 40.94 -4.09
C ILE A 837 -24.70 40.49 -3.32
N SER A 838 -23.91 41.44 -2.76
CA SER A 838 -22.69 41.16 -2.02
C SER A 838 -22.55 42.11 -0.82
N ALA A 839 -21.89 41.60 0.25
CA ALA A 839 -21.53 42.36 1.43
C ALA A 839 -20.13 41.97 1.92
N GLY A 840 -19.23 42.91 2.04
CA GLY A 840 -17.86 42.71 2.49
C GLY A 840 -17.77 42.61 4.02
N GLY A 841 -16.82 41.80 4.53
CA GLY A 841 -16.53 41.71 5.94
C GLY A 841 -15.82 42.98 6.50
N GLY A 842 -15.99 43.23 7.78
CA GLY A 842 -15.29 44.31 8.51
C GLY A 842 -13.85 43.92 8.87
N GLY A 843 -12.93 44.86 8.93
CA GLY A 843 -11.54 44.64 9.36
C GLY A 843 -11.44 44.44 10.87
N GLY A 844 -10.46 43.66 11.33
CA GLY A 844 -10.13 43.52 12.74
C GLY A 844 -9.53 44.81 13.36
N GLY A 845 -9.70 44.99 14.63
CA GLY A 845 -9.11 46.12 15.40
C GLY A 845 -7.65 45.84 15.76
N GLY A 846 -6.79 46.83 15.79
CA GLY A 846 -5.40 46.72 16.24
C GLY A 846 -5.26 46.60 17.75
N ALA A 847 -4.24 45.91 18.26
CA ALA A 847 -3.90 45.84 19.66
C ALA A 847 -3.48 47.25 20.25
N GLY A 848 -3.75 47.51 21.48
CA GLY A 848 -3.08 48.60 22.23
C GLY A 848 -1.58 48.30 22.33
N GLY A 849 -0.78 49.30 22.61
CA GLY A 849 0.67 49.11 22.78
C GLY A 849 1.34 50.32 23.47
N PRO A 850 2.66 50.24 23.64
CA PRO A 850 3.43 51.28 24.38
C PRO A 850 3.29 52.67 23.82
N SER A 851 3.01 52.85 22.51
CA SER A 851 2.89 54.14 21.82
C SER A 851 1.47 54.69 21.76
N GLY A 852 0.47 53.91 22.22
CA GLY A 852 -0.92 54.39 22.19
C GLY A 852 -1.95 53.30 22.04
N ALA A 853 -3.20 53.71 21.89
CA ALA A 853 -4.33 52.83 21.66
C ALA A 853 -4.25 52.17 20.28
N GLY A 854 -4.85 51.01 20.12
CA GLY A 854 -4.99 50.36 18.84
C GLY A 854 -5.94 51.10 17.90
N GLY A 855 -5.63 51.09 16.59
CA GLY A 855 -6.48 51.64 15.55
C GLY A 855 -7.74 50.78 15.33
N ALA A 856 -8.88 51.42 15.05
CA ALA A 856 -10.09 50.69 14.70
C ALA A 856 -9.99 50.00 13.34
N GLY A 857 -10.64 48.86 13.14
CA GLY A 857 -10.84 48.23 11.85
C GLY A 857 -11.78 49.03 10.95
N GLY A 858 -11.56 49.00 9.66
CA GLY A 858 -12.41 49.65 8.63
C GLY A 858 -13.69 48.84 8.40
N ASN A 859 -14.78 49.55 8.01
CA ASN A 859 -16.03 48.88 7.67
C ASN A 859 -15.99 48.23 6.29
N GLY A 860 -16.66 47.08 6.13
CA GLY A 860 -16.95 46.52 4.82
C GLY A 860 -18.02 47.32 4.08
N SER A 861 -17.99 47.30 2.77
CA SER A 861 -19.01 47.84 1.89
C SER A 861 -20.08 46.82 1.51
N SER A 862 -21.17 47.29 0.93
CA SER A 862 -22.23 46.48 0.36
C SER A 862 -22.63 46.98 -1.02
N ALA A 863 -23.05 46.07 -1.91
CA ALA A 863 -23.48 46.40 -3.26
C ALA A 863 -24.68 45.55 -3.69
N ALA A 864 -25.56 46.15 -4.46
CA ALA A 864 -26.67 45.50 -5.15
C ALA A 864 -26.17 44.72 -6.40
N LEU A 865 -24.88 44.64 -6.64
CA LEU A 865 -24.18 43.93 -7.70
C LEU A 865 -23.10 43.06 -7.09
N LEU A 866 -22.47 42.19 -7.92
CA LEU A 866 -21.66 41.03 -7.56
C LEU A 866 -20.45 41.28 -6.66
N VAL A 867 -19.97 42.50 -6.45
CA VAL A 867 -18.70 42.76 -5.76
C VAL A 867 -18.79 43.90 -4.72
N SER A 868 -18.33 43.60 -3.50
CA SER A 868 -18.18 44.54 -2.38
C SER A 868 -16.81 44.41 -1.74
N GLY A 869 -16.21 45.51 -1.35
CA GLY A 869 -14.90 45.56 -0.70
C GLY A 869 -14.96 45.25 0.77
N GLY A 870 -14.00 44.52 1.27
CA GLY A 870 -13.80 44.27 2.71
C GLY A 870 -13.11 45.48 3.36
N GLY A 871 -13.35 45.67 4.67
CA GLY A 871 -12.67 46.69 5.47
C GLY A 871 -11.22 46.35 5.77
N GLY A 872 -10.34 47.35 5.83
CA GLY A 872 -8.94 47.20 6.22
C GLY A 872 -8.78 46.97 7.71
N GLY A 873 -7.74 46.20 8.15
CA GLY A 873 -7.42 46.03 9.55
C GLY A 873 -6.90 47.31 10.22
N GLY A 874 -7.16 47.50 11.51
CA GLY A 874 -6.63 48.61 12.32
C GLY A 874 -5.13 48.48 12.61
N GLY A 875 -4.40 49.57 12.61
CA GLY A 875 -3.01 49.65 13.05
C GLY A 875 -2.90 49.45 14.56
N ASN A 876 -1.72 49.09 15.05
CA ASN A 876 -1.51 48.84 16.49
C ASN A 876 -0.84 49.98 17.20
N GLY A 877 -0.87 49.97 18.54
CA GLY A 877 -0.05 50.75 19.45
C GLY A 877 0.08 52.22 19.15
N GLY A 878 -1.00 52.95 18.90
CA GLY A 878 -1.01 54.34 18.44
C GLY A 878 -1.18 54.48 16.90
N GLY A 879 -1.45 53.37 16.23
CA GLY A 879 -1.65 53.33 14.80
C GLY A 879 -3.01 53.85 14.33
N SER A 880 -3.13 54.18 13.06
CA SER A 880 -4.37 54.73 12.46
C SER A 880 -5.45 53.66 12.28
N ALA A 881 -6.67 54.09 12.11
CA ALA A 881 -7.77 53.20 11.73
C ALA A 881 -7.56 52.66 10.30
N GLY A 882 -8.07 51.43 10.08
CA GLY A 882 -8.17 50.84 8.77
C GLY A 882 -9.16 51.59 7.89
N GLY A 883 -8.90 51.63 6.59
CA GLY A 883 -9.78 52.20 5.59
C GLY A 883 -11.05 51.40 5.39
N ASN A 884 -12.17 52.08 5.08
CA ASN A 884 -13.40 51.41 4.68
C ASN A 884 -13.29 50.81 3.27
N GLY A 885 -13.94 49.67 3.07
CA GLY A 885 -14.15 49.11 1.75
C GLY A 885 -15.08 49.96 0.93
N THR A 886 -14.91 50.02 -0.39
CA THR A 886 -15.81 50.69 -1.29
C THR A 886 -16.37 49.75 -2.33
N SER A 887 -17.52 50.06 -2.88
CA SER A 887 -18.16 49.28 -3.94
C SER A 887 -18.72 50.24 -5.02
N SER A 888 -18.63 49.82 -6.28
CA SER A 888 -19.27 50.48 -7.40
C SER A 888 -19.76 49.42 -8.41
N ASN A 889 -20.52 49.83 -9.40
CA ASN A 889 -21.13 48.93 -10.41
C ASN A 889 -20.11 48.15 -11.29
N SER A 890 -18.85 48.52 -11.29
CA SER A 890 -17.82 47.92 -12.13
C SER A 890 -16.50 47.59 -11.41
N ALA A 891 -16.31 48.07 -10.19
CA ALA A 891 -15.09 47.88 -9.41
C ALA A 891 -15.33 48.00 -7.92
N TYR A 892 -14.52 47.31 -7.12
CA TYR A 892 -14.47 47.51 -5.65
C TYR A 892 -13.05 47.83 -5.22
N THR A 893 -12.89 48.51 -4.11
CA THR A 893 -11.60 48.58 -3.42
C THR A 893 -11.75 48.02 -2.03
N VAL A 894 -10.81 47.20 -1.62
CA VAL A 894 -10.67 46.80 -0.22
C VAL A 894 -10.04 47.94 0.55
N GLY A 895 -10.46 48.08 1.77
CA GLY A 895 -9.94 49.14 2.67
C GLY A 895 -8.44 48.92 2.92
N ASN A 896 -7.66 50.00 2.89
CA ASN A 896 -6.26 49.93 3.26
C ASN A 896 -6.11 49.55 4.73
N GLY A 897 -5.09 48.76 5.09
CA GLY A 897 -4.72 48.57 6.48
C GLY A 897 -4.28 49.87 7.14
N GLY A 898 -4.60 50.00 8.43
CA GLY A 898 -4.14 51.16 9.22
C GLY A 898 -2.63 51.18 9.39
N ASN A 899 -2.05 52.37 9.35
CA ASN A 899 -0.63 52.54 9.64
C ASN A 899 -0.40 52.33 11.14
N ASN A 900 0.76 51.84 11.51
CA ASN A 900 1.23 51.85 12.89
C ASN A 900 1.75 53.22 13.30
N ALA A 901 2.15 53.38 14.55
CA ALA A 901 2.66 54.62 15.12
C ALA A 901 3.90 55.16 14.38
N SER A 902 4.64 54.38 13.64
CA SER A 902 5.83 54.77 12.89
C SER A 902 5.57 55.08 11.40
N GLY A 903 4.30 55.04 10.95
CA GLY A 903 3.94 55.50 9.61
C GLY A 903 4.09 54.49 8.48
N ILE A 904 4.46 53.23 8.78
CA ILE A 904 4.58 52.19 7.77
C ILE A 904 3.23 51.50 7.56
N GLY A 905 2.63 51.68 6.41
CA GLY A 905 1.30 51.22 6.07
C GLY A 905 1.15 49.76 5.72
N GLY A 906 0.00 49.18 5.99
CA GLY A 906 -0.46 47.94 5.42
C GLY A 906 -0.74 48.07 3.91
N GLY A 907 -0.46 47.05 3.15
CA GLY A 907 -0.59 46.99 1.71
C GLY A 907 -1.99 47.32 1.19
N VAL A 908 -2.06 47.92 -0.01
CA VAL A 908 -3.30 48.16 -0.74
C VAL A 908 -3.78 46.85 -1.40
N GLY A 909 -4.99 46.41 -1.02
CA GLY A 909 -5.67 45.34 -1.78
C GLY A 909 -6.46 45.93 -2.95
N ILE A 910 -6.02 45.73 -4.18
CA ILE A 910 -6.76 46.10 -5.38
C ILE A 910 -7.36 44.81 -6.00
N GLY A 911 -8.69 44.73 -6.06
CA GLY A 911 -9.38 43.70 -6.80
C GLY A 911 -9.93 44.25 -8.11
N ALA A 912 -9.67 43.54 -9.20
CA ALA A 912 -10.35 43.81 -10.47
C ALA A 912 -11.73 43.14 -10.49
N ALA A 913 -12.61 43.56 -11.39
CA ALA A 913 -13.93 42.94 -11.56
C ALA A 913 -13.75 41.41 -11.82
N GLY A 914 -14.25 40.59 -10.89
CA GLY A 914 -14.16 39.10 -10.99
C GLY A 914 -13.03 38.47 -10.20
N SER A 915 -12.13 39.20 -9.57
CA SER A 915 -11.07 38.65 -8.71
C SER A 915 -11.30 39.01 -7.23
N PHE A 916 -10.78 38.08 -6.37
CA PHE A 916 -11.05 38.05 -4.92
C PHE A 916 -9.98 38.84 -4.16
N GLY A 917 -10.35 39.86 -3.44
CA GLY A 917 -9.45 40.62 -2.59
C GLY A 917 -9.87 40.56 -1.11
N GLY A 918 -8.96 40.16 -0.24
CA GLY A 918 -9.08 40.46 1.21
C GLY A 918 -8.72 41.89 1.49
N GLY A 919 -9.26 42.52 2.54
CA GLY A 919 -8.79 43.82 3.02
C GLY A 919 -7.32 43.76 3.45
N GLY A 920 -6.60 44.87 3.34
CA GLY A 920 -5.20 44.96 3.75
C GLY A 920 -5.03 44.65 5.24
N ALA A 921 -4.02 43.88 5.65
CA ALA A 921 -3.69 43.68 7.06
C ALA A 921 -3.12 44.95 7.67
N GLY A 922 -3.46 45.30 8.89
CA GLY A 922 -2.76 46.33 9.64
C GLY A 922 -1.30 45.94 9.86
N SER A 923 -0.36 46.84 9.61
CA SER A 923 1.06 46.50 9.74
C SER A 923 1.53 46.63 11.19
N GLY A 924 2.34 45.64 11.62
CA GLY A 924 3.19 45.80 12.81
C GLY A 924 4.32 46.79 12.53
N GLY A 925 4.49 47.78 13.34
CA GLY A 925 5.49 48.79 13.14
C GLY A 925 6.60 48.83 14.16
N ARG A 926 7.72 49.37 13.76
CA ARG A 926 8.89 49.65 14.58
C ARG A 926 8.73 51.02 15.27
N SER A 927 9.07 51.10 16.58
CA SER A 927 9.22 52.37 17.29
C SER A 927 10.58 52.97 17.01
N SER A 928 10.65 54.30 16.88
CA SER A 928 11.89 55.01 16.58
C SER A 928 12.76 55.33 17.82
N THR A 929 12.37 54.86 19.01
CA THR A 929 13.03 55.18 20.29
C THR A 929 13.64 53.98 20.97
N GLY A 930 14.49 53.22 20.28
CA GLY A 930 15.58 52.42 20.87
C GLY A 930 15.21 51.21 21.77
N ILE A 931 13.97 50.99 22.14
CA ILE A 931 13.52 49.77 22.87
C ILE A 931 12.36 49.16 22.11
N GLU A 932 12.72 48.51 21.01
CA GLU A 932 11.75 47.81 20.12
C GLU A 932 11.51 46.37 20.55
N ILE A 933 11.38 46.13 21.86
CA ILE A 933 11.25 44.79 22.41
C ILE A 933 9.84 44.23 22.21
N LEU A 934 8.85 45.15 21.96
CA LEU A 934 7.47 44.81 22.17
C LEU A 934 6.67 45.11 20.93
N GLY A 935 6.89 44.26 19.98
CA GLY A 935 6.33 44.32 18.66
C GLY A 935 4.84 44.48 18.61
N ALA A 936 4.47 45.46 17.92
CA ALA A 936 3.14 45.89 17.59
C ALA A 936 2.42 44.85 16.74
N VAL A 937 1.16 44.64 16.98
CA VAL A 937 0.30 43.67 16.38
C VAL A 937 -0.85 44.34 15.67
N GLY A 938 -0.91 44.19 14.37
CA GLY A 938 -1.98 44.76 13.55
C GLY A 938 -3.26 43.92 13.58
N GLY A 939 -4.38 44.60 13.37
CA GLY A 939 -5.65 43.92 13.17
C GLY A 939 -5.67 43.15 11.85
N GLY A 940 -6.39 42.07 11.80
CA GLY A 940 -6.66 41.31 10.55
C GLY A 940 -7.54 42.14 9.59
N SER A 941 -7.51 41.81 8.32
CA SER A 941 -8.30 42.42 7.26
C SER A 941 -9.66 41.75 7.06
N GLY A 942 -10.64 42.46 6.60
CA GLY A 942 -11.94 41.95 6.18
C GLY A 942 -11.87 41.21 4.87
N GLY A 943 -12.57 40.07 4.75
CA GLY A 943 -12.76 39.37 3.49
C GLY A 943 -13.65 40.17 2.53
N GLY A 944 -13.30 40.24 1.27
CA GLY A 944 -14.15 40.82 0.22
C GLY A 944 -15.31 39.87 -0.11
N GLY A 945 -16.51 40.45 -0.31
CA GLY A 945 -17.63 39.71 -0.86
C GLY A 945 -17.43 39.47 -2.35
N SER A 946 -17.51 38.29 -2.83
CA SER A 946 -17.39 37.91 -4.24
C SER A 946 -18.23 36.70 -4.57
N THR A 947 -18.35 36.32 -5.81
CA THR A 947 -19.04 35.11 -6.27
C THR A 947 -18.37 33.83 -5.78
N ASN A 948 -17.14 33.84 -5.26
CA ASN A 948 -16.36 32.69 -4.80
C ASN A 948 -15.67 33.05 -3.48
N ASN A 949 -16.30 32.88 -2.36
CA ASN A 949 -15.70 32.83 -1.00
C ASN A 949 -14.36 33.59 -0.82
N GLY A 950 -14.36 34.89 -0.67
CA GLY A 950 -13.16 35.62 -0.30
C GLY A 950 -12.66 35.20 1.08
N ALA A 951 -11.36 34.90 1.21
CA ALA A 951 -10.79 34.52 2.50
C ALA A 951 -10.77 35.70 3.49
N SER A 952 -11.15 35.42 4.73
CA SER A 952 -10.94 36.35 5.85
C SER A 952 -9.50 36.23 6.38
N ALA A 953 -8.92 37.35 6.81
CA ALA A 953 -7.56 37.37 7.35
C ALA A 953 -7.56 37.30 8.87
N ALA A 954 -6.73 36.39 9.42
CA ALA A 954 -6.52 36.26 10.87
C ALA A 954 -5.90 37.54 11.44
N GLY A 955 -6.18 37.83 12.69
CA GLY A 955 -5.50 38.85 13.46
C GLY A 955 -4.01 38.52 13.54
N ALA A 956 -3.17 39.56 13.48
CA ALA A 956 -1.73 39.36 13.67
C ALA A 956 -1.45 38.86 15.09
N VAL A 957 -0.29 38.18 15.29
CA VAL A 957 0.10 37.67 16.62
C VAL A 957 0.09 38.73 17.70
N TYR A 958 -0.37 38.37 18.90
CA TYR A 958 -0.54 39.16 20.11
C TYR A 958 -1.51 40.35 20.06
N GLY A 959 -2.78 39.98 20.22
CA GLY A 959 -3.86 40.96 20.49
C GLY A 959 -4.46 41.62 19.26
N GLY A 960 -4.09 41.23 18.01
CA GLY A 960 -4.73 41.74 16.79
C GLY A 960 -6.08 41.05 16.54
N GLY A 961 -7.13 41.86 16.22
CA GLY A 961 -8.48 41.34 15.97
C GLY A 961 -8.61 40.56 14.66
N GLY A 962 -9.42 39.51 14.66
CA GLY A 962 -9.75 38.76 13.45
C GLY A 962 -10.73 39.48 12.54
N SER A 963 -10.63 39.35 11.24
CA SER A 963 -11.54 39.99 10.29
C SER A 963 -12.87 39.27 10.13
N GLY A 964 -13.92 39.98 9.77
CA GLY A 964 -15.22 39.45 9.41
C GLY A 964 -15.25 38.79 8.04
N GLY A 965 -16.08 37.80 7.85
CA GLY A 965 -16.34 37.14 6.59
C GLY A 965 -17.27 37.95 5.67
N GLY A 966 -17.02 37.89 4.35
CA GLY A 966 -17.95 38.44 3.35
C GLY A 966 -18.99 37.42 2.89
N ALA A 967 -20.03 37.89 2.19
CA ALA A 967 -21.08 37.05 1.60
C ALA A 967 -21.53 37.54 0.23
N THR A 968 -21.77 36.61 -0.71
CA THR A 968 -22.26 36.89 -2.05
C THR A 968 -23.34 35.93 -2.52
N SER A 969 -24.03 36.26 -3.59
CA SER A 969 -25.03 35.42 -4.24
C SER A 969 -25.03 35.54 -5.77
N GLY A 970 -24.95 34.42 -6.42
CA GLY A 970 -25.34 34.19 -7.80
C GLY A 970 -26.42 33.11 -7.89
N GLY A 971 -27.39 33.11 -6.95
CA GLY A 971 -28.41 32.08 -6.82
C GLY A 971 -28.30 31.25 -5.52
N THR A 972 -27.12 30.93 -5.07
CA THR A 972 -26.83 30.24 -3.79
C THR A 972 -26.02 31.15 -2.88
N LEU A 973 -26.14 30.95 -1.55
CA LEU A 973 -25.33 31.65 -0.56
C LEU A 973 -23.90 31.15 -0.61
N ASN A 974 -22.97 32.00 -1.02
CA ASN A 974 -21.54 31.84 -0.82
C ASN A 974 -21.07 32.82 0.23
N ALA A 975 -20.58 32.34 1.36
CA ALA A 975 -20.13 33.17 2.46
C ALA A 975 -18.85 32.60 3.08
N SER A 976 -17.96 33.47 3.53
CA SER A 976 -16.74 33.09 4.25
C SER A 976 -16.95 33.13 5.76
N VAL A 977 -16.20 32.23 6.43
CA VAL A 977 -16.10 32.25 7.91
C VAL A 977 -15.36 33.50 8.37
N GLY A 978 -15.55 33.92 9.59
CA GLY A 978 -14.71 34.92 10.23
C GLY A 978 -13.37 34.32 10.63
N SER A 979 -12.36 35.15 10.80
CA SER A 979 -11.03 34.68 11.22
C SER A 979 -10.78 34.83 12.71
N ALA A 980 -9.84 34.06 13.24
CA ALA A 980 -9.46 34.10 14.64
C ALA A 980 -8.75 35.43 15.00
N GLY A 981 -8.89 35.90 16.23
CA GLY A 981 -8.06 36.93 16.83
C GLY A 981 -6.72 36.39 17.34
N GLY A 982 -5.71 37.23 17.44
CA GLY A 982 -4.41 36.88 18.02
C GLY A 982 -4.50 36.69 19.53
N GLN A 983 -3.68 35.78 20.06
CA GLN A 983 -3.57 35.56 21.51
C GLN A 983 -2.89 36.73 22.23
N GLY A 984 -2.98 36.80 23.55
CA GLY A 984 -2.23 37.70 24.41
C GLY A 984 -0.78 37.31 24.61
N VAL A 985 -0.04 38.14 25.32
CA VAL A 985 1.37 37.90 25.70
C VAL A 985 1.75 38.69 26.94
N ILE A 986 2.72 38.19 27.69
CA ILE A 986 3.38 38.90 28.78
C ILE A 986 4.88 39.02 28.47
N PHE A 987 5.42 40.24 28.58
CA PHE A 987 6.87 40.49 28.62
C PHE A 987 7.28 41.02 29.97
N ILE A 988 8.36 40.52 30.54
CA ILE A 988 8.98 40.96 31.73
C ILE A 988 10.38 41.40 31.35
N VAL A 989 10.67 42.69 31.54
CA VAL A 989 11.94 43.32 31.14
C VAL A 989 12.57 43.96 32.38
N TYR A 990 13.77 43.57 32.69
CA TYR A 990 14.51 44.13 33.81
C TYR A 990 16.01 44.18 33.55
N SER A 991 16.71 45.10 34.20
CA SER A 991 18.18 45.10 34.25
C SER A 991 18.62 44.26 35.46
N PRO A 992 19.28 43.08 35.24
CA PRO A 992 19.70 42.25 36.33
C PRO A 992 20.51 43.01 37.40
N LEU A 993 20.28 42.68 38.66
CA LEU A 993 21.19 43.15 39.73
C LEU A 993 22.55 42.52 39.45
N ALA A 994 23.59 43.35 39.40
CA ALA A 994 24.94 42.85 39.30
C ALA A 994 25.18 41.87 40.47
N ASN A 995 25.49 40.63 40.19
CA ASN A 995 25.95 39.70 41.20
C ASN A 995 27.22 40.32 41.76
N SER A 996 27.16 40.95 42.90
CA SER A 996 28.32 41.19 43.74
C SER A 996 28.79 39.81 44.19
N GLY A 997 29.67 39.19 43.37
CA GLY A 997 30.28 37.91 43.70
C GLY A 997 30.87 38.02 45.10
N ALA A 998 30.26 37.38 46.06
CA ALA A 998 30.89 37.09 47.33
C ALA A 998 32.04 36.18 47.02
N PHE A 999 33.21 36.76 46.95
CA PHE A 999 34.48 36.02 46.88
C PHE A 999 34.65 35.31 48.22
N PHE A 1000 34.16 34.08 48.32
CA PHE A 1000 34.55 33.24 49.44
C PHE A 1000 35.99 32.76 49.21
N ALA A 1001 36.93 33.50 49.81
CA ALA A 1001 38.24 32.98 49.99
C ALA A 1001 38.15 31.86 51.02
N ILE A 1002 38.28 30.61 50.57
CA ILE A 1002 38.53 29.47 51.43
C ILE A 1002 40.03 29.47 51.67
N PHE A 1003 40.45 29.76 52.93
CA PHE A 1003 41.75 29.47 53.44
C PHE A 1003 41.89 27.98 53.74
#